data_27f2a75599f5a1de1270b410995eefc6
#
_entry.id   27f2a75599f5a1de1270b410995eefc6
#
_cell.length_a   1.000
_cell.length_b   1.000
_cell.length_c   1.000
_cell.angle_alpha   90.00
_cell.angle_beta   90.00
_cell.angle_gamma   90.00
#
_symmetry.space_group_name_H-M   'P 1'
#
loop_
_entity.id
_entity.type
_entity.pdbx_description
1 polymer ?
#
loop_
_entity_poly.entity_id
_entity_poly.type
_entity_poly.pdbx_seq_one_letter_code
_entity_poly.pdbx_strand_id
1 'polypeptide(L)'
;MAANSLSDSGQFTTAPKEVVRYLIRLVDSALQNSALQTTPALQTAIATAVDKYVAFYTQSYTFIQLPGIDRPIPLSRIYVPLQVVDERSIRSVEAPKTLKQLHRQRQTRDEEKRARSLRTSLDVANQKQYLLVFGEPGYGKSTFLRWLGIEALQGNPQGSFAHLCFPVLIPLRYTQDQAFDLEAIIVEIFSHCGFPHPARLVETLLQQGKILLLLDGLDEVPSTQFLTMQRTIEAFAEKYSKNRYVLSCRKAAGYLSLKRFVAVDIAPLNSQQVAMLIRKHLLLFLGVVPDLVVYLKNLTIALGSSRLRDLTWNPLFLVTLCRVYSQTQQLPGNPSAVYREAIDLVLEAVDPKASNLKILQEATLTAEVEKALLSELAHQGLMKQQLVYSGEPFEHQIQDFLAETLTLVTQPKIQELLHRLVKQGLLLSIHYPPNESYYSFSHRSLQEFLTARYLAQYDTPIEPVVSQYATDLHWREVFIFLAAQVDRSDRLLELLGEAAQQQIQSDRLQRLLTWTAQVTQPSQGSFSPVVKRAIALAIALDRALDMTRSIVVDQAIDRALNLSLDLVLLLDSQVALELEHIILLDLDVGPGGSFNLDFPLNVALELKRLQVFPDGRMAWLISRLKALKSRELEVSSAGIKEVFSLWLQALNLEEEWLKLSPEEAQQLYHYLQICLLIQRCRRVAVRVSRQTWEQLERQILCPNPSPL
;
A
#
# COMPACT_ATOMS: atom_id res chain seq x y z
N MET A 1 7.47 -3.40 43.55
CA MET A 1 7.33 -4.85 43.34
C MET A 1 6.62 -5.09 42.04
N ALA A 2 7.35 -5.29 40.95
CA ALA A 2 6.94 -5.86 39.63
C ALA A 2 8.14 -5.79 38.67
N ALA A 3 9.28 -6.35 39.07
CA ALA A 3 10.53 -6.34 38.30
C ALA A 3 11.05 -7.76 38.04
N ASN A 4 10.16 -8.74 37.93
CA ASN A 4 10.56 -10.11 37.65
C ASN A 4 9.59 -10.77 36.67
N SER A 5 9.74 -10.45 35.35
CA SER A 5 9.28 -11.32 34.24
C SER A 5 9.83 -10.87 32.87
N LEU A 6 11.07 -10.37 32.81
CA LEU A 6 11.74 -9.98 31.54
C LEU A 6 12.91 -10.91 31.18
N SER A 7 12.87 -12.15 31.64
CA SER A 7 13.79 -13.21 31.19
C SER A 7 13.05 -14.23 30.33
N ASP A 8 12.30 -13.79 29.32
CA ASP A 8 11.85 -14.69 28.28
C ASP A 8 12.61 -14.33 26.99
N SER A 9 13.81 -14.90 26.89
CA SER A 9 14.54 -15.06 25.63
C SER A 9 13.71 -15.98 24.73
N GLY A 10 12.65 -15.41 24.12
CA GLY A 10 11.78 -16.10 23.19
C GLY A 10 12.59 -16.70 22.03
N GLN A 11 13.00 -17.93 22.19
CA GLN A 11 13.56 -18.77 21.16
C GLN A 11 12.43 -19.18 20.20
N PHE A 12 12.18 -18.37 19.18
CA PHE A 12 11.37 -18.78 18.01
C PHE A 12 12.18 -19.68 17.07
N THR A 13 12.95 -20.59 17.57
CA THR A 13 13.87 -21.39 16.74
C THR A 13 13.31 -22.74 16.31
N THR A 14 12.22 -23.20 16.91
CA THR A 14 11.61 -24.50 16.53
C THR A 14 10.09 -24.47 16.77
N ALA A 15 9.32 -25.03 15.84
CA ALA A 15 7.88 -25.24 16.08
C ALA A 15 7.67 -26.18 17.29
N PRO A 16 6.59 -26.02 18.07
CA PRO A 16 6.25 -26.92 19.16
C PRO A 16 6.17 -28.37 18.67
N LYS A 17 6.69 -29.30 19.46
CA LYS A 17 6.67 -30.72 19.12
C LYS A 17 5.28 -31.27 18.77
N GLU A 18 4.25 -30.69 19.34
CA GLU A 18 2.84 -31.04 19.06
C GLU A 18 2.43 -30.67 17.64
N VAL A 19 2.84 -29.48 17.16
CA VAL A 19 2.59 -29.04 15.79
C VAL A 19 3.34 -29.90 14.79
N VAL A 20 4.61 -30.16 15.04
CA VAL A 20 5.42 -31.06 14.20
C VAL A 20 4.76 -32.45 14.12
N ARG A 21 4.33 -33.03 15.25
CA ARG A 21 3.61 -34.31 15.26
C ARG A 21 2.30 -34.25 14.49
N TYR A 22 1.58 -33.14 14.58
CA TYR A 22 0.35 -32.94 13.81
C TYR A 22 0.63 -32.89 12.30
N LEU A 23 1.63 -32.12 11.87
CA LEU A 23 2.01 -32.05 10.46
C LEU A 23 2.49 -33.41 9.92
N ILE A 24 3.24 -34.18 10.70
CA ILE A 24 3.63 -35.57 10.34
C ILE A 24 2.38 -36.43 10.12
N ARG A 25 1.40 -36.39 11.03
CA ARG A 25 0.14 -37.14 10.89
C ARG A 25 -0.66 -36.71 9.65
N LEU A 26 -0.65 -35.42 9.33
CA LEU A 26 -1.31 -34.92 8.11
C LEU A 26 -0.70 -35.51 6.85
N VAL A 27 0.64 -35.50 6.77
CA VAL A 27 1.37 -36.07 5.63
C VAL A 27 1.14 -37.58 5.53
N ASP A 28 1.26 -38.29 6.63
CA ASP A 28 1.01 -39.73 6.70
C ASP A 28 -0.40 -40.10 6.23
N SER A 29 -1.42 -39.41 6.75
CA SER A 29 -2.82 -39.59 6.34
C SER A 29 -3.03 -39.25 4.86
N ALA A 30 -2.40 -38.18 4.34
CA ALA A 30 -2.52 -37.78 2.95
C ALA A 30 -1.91 -38.83 2.00
N LEU A 31 -0.79 -39.45 2.38
CA LEU A 31 -0.14 -40.50 1.60
C LEU A 31 -0.89 -41.84 1.70
N GLN A 32 -1.45 -42.20 2.87
CA GLN A 32 -2.27 -43.41 3.03
C GLN A 32 -3.56 -43.35 2.18
N ASN A 33 -4.22 -42.19 2.13
CA ASN A 33 -5.38 -41.97 1.24
C ASN A 33 -5.03 -42.12 -0.25
N SER A 34 -3.74 -42.10 -0.57
CA SER A 34 -3.19 -42.29 -1.91
C SER A 34 -2.79 -43.74 -2.21
N ALA A 35 -3.23 -44.72 -1.40
CA ALA A 35 -2.90 -46.16 -1.51
C ALA A 35 -1.41 -46.50 -1.36
N LEU A 36 -0.63 -45.66 -0.70
CA LEU A 36 0.76 -45.95 -0.34
C LEU A 36 0.80 -46.57 1.04
N GLN A 37 1.32 -47.81 1.15
CA GLN A 37 1.54 -48.47 2.46
C GLN A 37 2.65 -47.76 3.21
N THR A 38 2.36 -47.33 4.43
CA THR A 38 3.31 -46.62 5.27
C THR A 38 4.29 -47.59 5.88
N THR A 39 5.52 -47.60 5.38
CA THR A 39 6.63 -48.36 5.97
C THR A 39 7.35 -47.54 7.05
N PRO A 40 8.07 -48.16 8.01
CA PRO A 40 8.86 -47.41 9.00
C PRO A 40 9.89 -46.45 8.36
N ALA A 41 10.45 -46.81 7.22
CA ALA A 41 11.38 -45.99 6.46
C ALA A 41 10.66 -44.75 5.91
N LEU A 42 9.44 -44.90 5.41
CA LEU A 42 8.62 -43.78 4.91
C LEU A 42 8.20 -42.82 6.04
N GLN A 43 7.87 -43.32 7.22
CA GLN A 43 7.57 -42.49 8.40
C GLN A 43 8.78 -41.66 8.84
N THR A 44 9.97 -42.25 8.84
CA THR A 44 11.20 -41.51 9.12
C THR A 44 11.48 -40.43 8.08
N ALA A 45 11.27 -40.73 6.80
CA ALA A 45 11.42 -39.78 5.72
C ALA A 45 10.41 -38.61 5.85
N ILE A 46 9.15 -38.88 6.19
CA ILE A 46 8.13 -37.87 6.45
C ILE A 46 8.53 -36.98 7.64
N ALA A 47 8.97 -37.56 8.76
CA ALA A 47 9.38 -36.80 9.93
C ALA A 47 10.54 -35.85 9.58
N THR A 48 11.55 -36.37 8.88
CA THR A 48 12.72 -35.59 8.43
C THR A 48 12.30 -34.46 7.46
N ALA A 49 11.37 -34.73 6.54
CA ALA A 49 10.88 -33.71 5.60
C ALA A 49 10.08 -32.61 6.31
N VAL A 50 9.24 -32.94 7.28
CA VAL A 50 8.51 -31.95 8.09
C VAL A 50 9.47 -31.09 8.91
N ASP A 51 10.50 -31.69 9.54
CA ASP A 51 11.51 -30.92 10.28
C ASP A 51 12.28 -29.96 9.36
N LYS A 52 12.67 -30.44 8.17
CA LYS A 52 13.30 -29.59 7.16
C LYS A 52 12.37 -28.46 6.69
N TYR A 53 11.10 -28.75 6.50
CA TYR A 53 10.10 -27.75 6.09
C TYR A 53 9.93 -26.65 7.15
N VAL A 54 9.79 -27.05 8.41
CA VAL A 54 9.69 -26.10 9.53
C VAL A 54 10.96 -25.26 9.65
N ALA A 55 12.13 -25.90 9.53
CA ALA A 55 13.42 -25.20 9.54
C ALA A 55 13.53 -24.21 8.36
N PHE A 56 13.18 -24.64 7.14
CA PHE A 56 13.17 -23.80 5.95
C PHE A 56 12.24 -22.59 6.13
N TYR A 57 11.00 -22.81 6.56
CA TYR A 57 10.04 -21.72 6.76
C TYR A 57 10.52 -20.73 7.84
N THR A 58 11.01 -21.26 8.96
CA THR A 58 11.52 -20.47 10.07
C THR A 58 12.74 -19.63 9.65
N GLN A 59 13.71 -20.23 8.99
CA GLN A 59 14.91 -19.53 8.53
C GLN A 59 14.57 -18.43 7.50
N SER A 60 13.63 -18.71 6.58
CA SER A 60 13.28 -17.79 5.51
C SER A 60 12.44 -16.60 5.98
N TYR A 61 11.57 -16.78 6.99
CA TYR A 61 10.53 -15.79 7.27
C TYR A 61 10.48 -15.27 8.72
N THR A 62 11.21 -15.89 9.67
CA THR A 62 11.21 -15.43 11.07
C THR A 62 12.05 -14.18 11.28
N PHE A 63 12.97 -13.89 10.39
CA PHE A 63 13.86 -12.76 10.50
C PHE A 63 13.49 -11.66 9.50
N ILE A 64 13.68 -10.42 9.92
CA ILE A 64 13.57 -9.24 9.06
C ILE A 64 14.89 -8.48 9.07
N GLN A 65 15.34 -8.12 7.89
CA GLN A 65 16.46 -7.19 7.73
C GLN A 65 15.92 -5.77 7.69
N LEU A 66 16.44 -4.91 8.54
CA LEU A 66 16.11 -3.49 8.55
C LEU A 66 17.33 -2.67 8.11
N PRO A 67 17.13 -1.57 7.37
CA PRO A 67 18.24 -0.71 6.95
C PRO A 67 19.09 -0.25 8.13
N GLY A 68 20.41 -0.37 8.01
CA GLY A 68 21.36 0.03 9.05
C GLY A 68 21.50 -0.93 10.23
N ILE A 69 21.03 -2.17 10.10
CA ILE A 69 21.22 -3.20 11.12
C ILE A 69 22.02 -4.35 10.53
N ASP A 70 23.20 -4.61 11.08
CA ASP A 70 24.16 -5.59 10.57
C ASP A 70 23.69 -7.05 10.75
N ARG A 71 22.64 -7.28 11.52
CA ARG A 71 22.13 -8.62 11.81
C ARG A 71 20.63 -8.71 11.58
N PRO A 72 20.12 -9.82 11.02
CA PRO A 72 18.69 -10.07 10.94
C PRO A 72 18.03 -10.04 12.32
N ILE A 73 16.90 -9.39 12.43
CA ILE A 73 16.15 -9.25 13.69
C ILE A 73 15.01 -10.25 13.69
N PRO A 74 14.81 -11.01 14.79
CA PRO A 74 13.62 -11.83 14.93
C PRO A 74 12.34 -10.98 14.83
N LEU A 75 11.42 -11.38 13.98
CA LEU A 75 10.17 -10.66 13.72
C LEU A 75 9.37 -10.45 15.01
N SER A 76 9.37 -11.42 15.92
CA SER A 76 8.73 -11.31 17.25
C SER A 76 9.20 -10.14 18.10
N ARG A 77 10.45 -9.72 17.92
CA ARG A 77 11.01 -8.59 18.67
C ARG A 77 10.52 -7.23 18.16
N ILE A 78 10.10 -7.13 16.91
CA ILE A 78 9.70 -5.85 16.30
C ILE A 78 8.23 -5.82 15.90
N TYR A 79 7.60 -6.96 15.68
CA TYR A 79 6.21 -7.01 15.24
C TYR A 79 5.26 -6.38 16.27
N VAL A 80 4.40 -5.53 15.78
CA VAL A 80 3.28 -4.95 16.51
C VAL A 80 2.00 -5.43 15.85
N PRO A 81 1.02 -6.00 16.59
CA PRO A 81 -0.23 -6.47 16.02
C PRO A 81 -0.93 -5.35 15.25
N LEU A 82 -1.17 -5.58 13.96
CA LEU A 82 -1.81 -4.61 13.09
C LEU A 82 -3.32 -4.63 13.29
N GLN A 83 -3.93 -3.46 13.12
CA GLN A 83 -5.37 -3.32 13.05
C GLN A 83 -5.80 -3.21 11.59
N VAL A 84 -6.97 -3.76 11.29
CA VAL A 84 -7.59 -3.71 9.96
C VAL A 84 -9.02 -3.23 10.06
N VAL A 85 -9.50 -2.64 8.96
CA VAL A 85 -10.89 -2.20 8.77
C VAL A 85 -11.49 -3.04 7.65
N ASP A 86 -12.72 -3.53 7.83
CA ASP A 86 -13.44 -4.27 6.80
C ASP A 86 -13.86 -3.30 5.68
N GLU A 87 -13.67 -3.69 4.41
CA GLU A 87 -14.01 -2.86 3.25
C GLU A 87 -15.52 -2.53 3.18
N ARG A 88 -16.38 -3.39 3.69
CA ARG A 88 -17.82 -3.06 3.82
C ARG A 88 -18.06 -1.91 4.81
N SER A 89 -17.19 -1.79 5.81
CA SER A 89 -17.14 -0.62 6.68
C SER A 89 -16.39 0.54 6.01
N ILE A 90 -15.58 0.29 4.97
CA ILE A 90 -14.89 1.31 4.17
C ILE A 90 -15.84 1.93 3.15
N ARG A 91 -16.79 1.19 2.60
CA ARG A 91 -17.91 1.75 1.82
C ARG A 91 -18.87 2.58 2.69
N SER A 92 -18.85 2.35 4.00
CA SER A 92 -19.60 3.14 5.00
C SER A 92 -18.71 4.03 5.87
N VAL A 93 -17.37 3.83 5.84
CA VAL A 93 -16.38 4.56 6.62
C VAL A 93 -15.14 4.71 5.75
N GLU A 94 -15.06 5.80 5.03
CA GLU A 94 -13.98 6.06 4.11
C GLU A 94 -12.58 5.99 4.68
N ALA A 95 -11.73 5.68 3.75
CA ALA A 95 -10.32 6.02 3.54
C ALA A 95 -9.54 6.73 4.67
N PRO A 96 -8.26 6.92 4.57
CA PRO A 96 -7.29 7.37 5.59
C PRO A 96 -7.72 8.45 6.59
N LYS A 97 -8.84 9.16 6.35
CA LYS A 97 -9.37 10.23 7.19
C LYS A 97 -10.04 9.79 8.46
N THR A 98 -10.94 8.82 8.36
CA THR A 98 -11.67 8.32 9.54
C THR A 98 -10.68 7.69 10.50
N LEU A 99 -9.60 7.07 9.97
CA LEU A 99 -8.53 6.55 10.78
C LEU A 99 -7.66 7.65 11.38
N LYS A 100 -7.38 8.74 10.64
CA LYS A 100 -6.73 9.95 11.20
C LYS A 100 -7.61 10.65 12.22
N GLN A 101 -8.92 10.66 12.05
CA GLN A 101 -9.89 11.21 12.99
C GLN A 101 -10.15 10.32 14.18
N LEU A 102 -10.22 9.02 14.04
CA LEU A 102 -10.24 8.08 15.16
C LEU A 102 -9.05 8.35 16.10
N HIS A 103 -7.91 8.79 15.57
CA HIS A 103 -6.77 9.22 16.38
C HIS A 103 -6.93 10.60 17.02
N ARG A 104 -7.63 11.55 16.38
CA ARG A 104 -7.85 12.91 16.91
C ARG A 104 -9.05 13.00 17.85
N GLN A 105 -10.11 12.24 17.62
CA GLN A 105 -11.39 12.29 18.36
C GLN A 105 -11.50 11.31 19.53
N ARG A 106 -10.40 10.71 20.00
CA ARG A 106 -10.38 9.86 21.21
C ARG A 106 -10.85 10.55 22.51
N GLN A 107 -11.35 11.77 22.43
CA GLN A 107 -11.85 12.54 23.58
C GLN A 107 -13.37 12.69 23.65
N THR A 108 -14.18 12.10 22.76
CA THR A 108 -15.64 12.25 22.80
C THR A 108 -16.40 10.93 22.68
N ARG A 109 -17.60 10.88 23.28
CA ARG A 109 -18.47 9.70 23.50
C ARG A 109 -18.89 8.84 22.27
N ASP A 110 -18.53 9.20 21.06
CA ASP A 110 -18.77 8.38 19.84
C ASP A 110 -17.73 7.27 19.61
N GLU A 111 -16.73 7.18 20.51
CA GLU A 111 -15.64 6.19 20.44
C GLU A 111 -16.11 4.73 20.47
N GLU A 112 -17.20 4.41 21.17
CA GLU A 112 -17.64 3.01 21.33
C GLU A 112 -18.22 2.39 20.04
N LYS A 113 -18.88 3.16 19.19
CA LYS A 113 -19.43 2.64 17.91
C LYS A 113 -18.34 2.47 16.84
N ARG A 114 -17.35 3.35 16.81
CA ARG A 114 -16.25 3.36 15.84
C ARG A 114 -15.13 2.38 16.22
N ALA A 115 -14.84 2.21 17.50
CA ALA A 115 -13.93 1.17 17.99
C ALA A 115 -14.39 -0.25 17.63
N ARG A 116 -15.68 -0.47 17.39
CA ARG A 116 -16.25 -1.76 16.97
C ARG A 116 -15.91 -2.15 15.52
N SER A 117 -15.46 -1.23 14.67
CA SER A 117 -15.05 -1.52 13.27
C SER A 117 -13.58 -1.92 13.14
N LEU A 118 -12.72 -1.52 14.09
CA LEU A 118 -11.31 -1.88 14.12
C LEU A 118 -11.14 -3.27 14.74
N ARG A 119 -10.50 -4.16 14.01
CA ARG A 119 -10.25 -5.55 14.44
C ARG A 119 -8.78 -5.85 14.31
N THR A 120 -8.26 -6.78 15.10
CA THR A 120 -6.90 -7.25 14.87
C THR A 120 -6.82 -8.01 13.55
N SER A 121 -5.73 -7.85 12.82
CA SER A 121 -5.50 -8.55 11.55
C SER A 121 -5.54 -10.08 11.74
N LEU A 122 -5.11 -10.56 12.89
CA LEU A 122 -5.13 -11.99 13.24
C LEU A 122 -6.55 -12.51 13.47
N ASP A 123 -7.40 -11.75 14.16
CA ASP A 123 -8.82 -12.14 14.38
C ASP A 123 -9.56 -12.25 13.05
N VAL A 124 -9.29 -11.31 12.13
CA VAL A 124 -9.89 -11.36 10.80
C VAL A 124 -9.37 -12.55 10.00
N ALA A 125 -8.05 -12.82 10.04
CA ALA A 125 -7.47 -13.98 9.38
C ALA A 125 -8.01 -15.31 9.94
N ASN A 126 -8.34 -15.38 11.22
CA ASN A 126 -8.99 -16.55 11.82
C ASN A 126 -10.42 -16.76 11.30
N GLN A 127 -11.17 -15.67 11.10
CA GLN A 127 -12.58 -15.74 10.72
C GLN A 127 -12.79 -15.86 9.20
N LYS A 128 -11.93 -15.25 8.40
CA LYS A 128 -12.08 -15.20 6.94
C LYS A 128 -11.20 -16.23 6.28
N GLN A 129 -11.78 -17.04 5.41
CA GLN A 129 -11.06 -18.07 4.65
C GLN A 129 -10.28 -17.46 3.47
N TYR A 130 -10.84 -16.44 2.85
CA TYR A 130 -10.25 -15.70 1.73
C TYR A 130 -10.10 -14.26 2.16
N LEU A 131 -8.87 -13.78 2.29
CA LEU A 131 -8.58 -12.43 2.78
C LEU A 131 -7.70 -11.68 1.78
N LEU A 132 -8.14 -10.49 1.39
CA LEU A 132 -7.38 -9.55 0.60
C LEU A 132 -6.98 -8.37 1.49
N VAL A 133 -5.69 -8.21 1.72
CA VAL A 133 -5.11 -7.22 2.63
C VAL A 133 -4.57 -6.05 1.83
N PHE A 134 -5.26 -4.93 1.87
CA PHE A 134 -4.80 -3.68 1.32
C PHE A 134 -3.99 -2.88 2.34
N GLY A 135 -3.19 -1.95 1.86
CA GLY A 135 -2.48 -0.99 2.69
C GLY A 135 -1.44 -0.21 1.90
N GLU A 136 -1.13 1.00 2.37
CA GLU A 136 -0.11 1.86 1.79
C GLU A 136 1.31 1.25 1.90
N PRO A 137 2.29 1.75 1.13
CA PRO A 137 3.69 1.34 1.28
C PRO A 137 4.17 1.47 2.73
N GLY A 138 4.88 0.45 3.23
CA GLY A 138 5.44 0.47 4.59
C GLY A 138 4.45 0.17 5.73
N TYR A 139 3.16 -0.08 5.46
CA TYR A 139 2.17 -0.42 6.49
C TYR A 139 2.29 -1.85 7.05
N GLY A 140 3.24 -2.65 6.59
CA GLY A 140 3.54 -3.94 7.18
C GLY A 140 2.76 -5.13 6.61
N LYS A 141 2.21 -5.04 5.39
CA LYS A 141 1.51 -6.15 4.71
C LYS A 141 2.34 -7.44 4.68
N SER A 142 3.53 -7.39 4.09
CA SER A 142 4.45 -8.55 4.00
C SER A 142 4.86 -9.05 5.38
N THR A 143 5.04 -8.14 6.34
CA THR A 143 5.35 -8.46 7.73
C THR A 143 4.21 -9.24 8.38
N PHE A 144 2.97 -8.84 8.12
CA PHE A 144 1.78 -9.54 8.61
C PHE A 144 1.67 -10.95 8.00
N LEU A 145 1.86 -11.12 6.69
CA LEU A 145 1.79 -12.42 6.05
C LEU A 145 2.86 -13.38 6.61
N ARG A 146 4.11 -12.90 6.78
CA ARG A 146 5.18 -13.68 7.42
C ARG A 146 4.80 -14.07 8.85
N TRP A 147 4.32 -13.10 9.64
CA TRP A 147 3.87 -13.34 11.01
C TRP A 147 2.76 -14.38 11.07
N LEU A 148 1.76 -14.29 10.19
CA LEU A 148 0.64 -15.24 10.14
C LEU A 148 1.10 -16.66 9.86
N GLY A 149 2.06 -16.85 8.95
CA GLY A 149 2.61 -18.17 8.66
C GLY A 149 3.43 -18.74 9.81
N ILE A 150 4.16 -17.89 10.55
CA ILE A 150 4.86 -18.30 11.78
C ILE A 150 3.87 -18.74 12.86
N GLU A 151 2.79 -17.97 13.05
CA GLU A 151 1.71 -18.31 13.99
C GLU A 151 1.06 -19.65 13.64
N ALA A 152 0.86 -19.95 12.35
CA ALA A 152 0.31 -21.23 11.89
C ALA A 152 1.21 -22.43 12.27
N LEU A 153 2.55 -22.21 12.34
CA LEU A 153 3.51 -23.22 12.78
C LEU A 153 3.70 -23.27 14.30
N GLN A 154 3.20 -22.30 15.06
CA GLN A 154 3.30 -22.29 16.51
C GLN A 154 2.14 -22.99 17.22
N GLY A 155 0.97 -23.03 16.59
CA GLY A 155 -0.17 -23.83 17.05
C GLY A 155 -0.64 -23.51 18.46
N ASN A 156 -0.54 -22.24 18.91
CA ASN A 156 -0.96 -21.87 20.26
C ASN A 156 -2.49 -21.69 20.33
N PRO A 157 -3.24 -22.52 21.04
CA PRO A 157 -4.71 -22.45 21.08
C PRO A 157 -5.27 -21.21 21.79
N GLN A 158 -4.45 -20.45 22.51
CA GLN A 158 -4.91 -19.39 23.43
C GLN A 158 -4.73 -17.96 22.95
N GLY A 159 -4.43 -17.69 21.70
CA GLY A 159 -4.30 -16.31 21.22
C GLY A 159 -3.62 -16.13 19.89
N SER A 160 -3.38 -17.19 19.14
CA SER A 160 -2.69 -17.22 17.88
C SER A 160 -3.60 -17.66 16.73
N PHE A 161 -3.04 -17.96 15.58
CA PHE A 161 -3.78 -18.47 14.44
C PHE A 161 -4.39 -19.84 14.76
N ALA A 162 -5.71 -19.96 14.68
CA ALA A 162 -6.47 -21.11 15.18
C ALA A 162 -6.47 -22.33 14.22
N HIS A 163 -5.82 -22.22 13.04
CA HIS A 163 -5.89 -23.24 12.01
C HIS A 163 -4.52 -23.92 11.82
N LEU A 164 -4.44 -25.20 12.13
CA LEU A 164 -3.25 -26.02 11.90
C LEU A 164 -3.18 -26.45 10.44
N CYS A 165 -2.18 -25.94 9.71
CA CYS A 165 -1.98 -26.17 8.27
C CYS A 165 -0.51 -25.87 7.89
N PHE A 166 -0.13 -26.25 6.66
CA PHE A 166 1.15 -25.85 6.08
C PHE A 166 1.07 -24.41 5.54
N PRO A 167 1.78 -23.44 6.12
CA PRO A 167 1.83 -22.09 5.58
C PRO A 167 2.78 -22.01 4.39
N VAL A 168 2.28 -21.71 3.21
CA VAL A 168 3.10 -21.51 2.01
C VAL A 168 3.07 -20.03 1.65
N LEU A 169 4.21 -19.35 1.77
CA LEU A 169 4.34 -17.94 1.41
C LEU A 169 5.03 -17.82 0.05
N ILE A 170 4.36 -17.16 -0.89
CA ILE A 170 4.83 -16.93 -2.25
C ILE A 170 4.86 -15.42 -2.49
N PRO A 171 6.06 -14.80 -2.53
CA PRO A 171 6.20 -13.43 -2.98
C PRO A 171 6.00 -13.36 -4.51
N LEU A 172 4.93 -12.70 -4.96
CA LEU A 172 4.53 -12.68 -6.38
C LEU A 172 5.53 -11.96 -7.29
N ARG A 173 6.40 -11.11 -6.74
CA ARG A 173 7.49 -10.45 -7.47
C ARG A 173 8.49 -11.42 -8.13
N TYR A 174 8.64 -12.65 -7.60
CA TYR A 174 9.57 -13.64 -8.14
C TYR A 174 8.98 -14.51 -9.25
N THR A 175 7.76 -14.26 -9.68
CA THR A 175 7.04 -15.07 -10.67
C THR A 175 7.02 -14.45 -12.08
N GLN A 176 7.91 -13.48 -12.35
CA GLN A 176 7.86 -12.64 -13.54
C GLN A 176 8.28 -13.36 -14.83
N ASP A 177 9.17 -14.35 -14.74
CA ASP A 177 9.85 -14.94 -15.91
C ASP A 177 9.27 -16.30 -16.38
N GLN A 178 8.28 -16.86 -15.67
CA GLN A 178 7.73 -18.18 -15.98
C GLN A 178 6.19 -18.17 -16.07
N ALA A 179 5.64 -19.17 -16.76
CA ALA A 179 4.21 -19.43 -16.68
C ALA A 179 3.84 -19.67 -15.22
N PHE A 180 3.06 -18.75 -14.63
CA PHE A 180 2.72 -18.77 -13.21
C PHE A 180 1.81 -19.96 -12.88
N ASP A 181 2.36 -20.97 -12.26
CA ASP A 181 1.66 -22.16 -11.77
C ASP A 181 1.87 -22.33 -10.26
N LEU A 182 0.83 -21.98 -9.49
CA LEU A 182 0.85 -22.08 -8.03
C LEU A 182 1.06 -23.52 -7.54
N GLU A 183 0.51 -24.51 -8.22
CA GLU A 183 0.64 -25.90 -7.84
C GLU A 183 2.09 -26.38 -8.00
N ALA A 184 2.71 -26.05 -9.15
CA ALA A 184 4.10 -26.36 -9.41
C ALA A 184 5.04 -25.72 -8.39
N ILE A 185 4.83 -24.45 -8.03
CA ILE A 185 5.63 -23.75 -7.00
C ILE A 185 5.51 -24.44 -5.64
N ILE A 186 4.30 -24.84 -5.21
CA ILE A 186 4.10 -25.54 -3.95
C ILE A 186 4.79 -26.91 -3.98
N VAL A 187 4.66 -27.64 -5.09
CA VAL A 187 5.33 -28.94 -5.28
C VAL A 187 6.85 -28.81 -5.18
N GLU A 188 7.41 -27.78 -5.76
CA GLU A 188 8.85 -27.51 -5.72
C GLU A 188 9.34 -27.25 -4.28
N ILE A 189 8.61 -26.42 -3.48
CA ILE A 189 8.92 -26.18 -2.07
C ILE A 189 8.92 -27.50 -1.27
N PHE A 190 7.90 -28.34 -1.49
CA PHE A 190 7.82 -29.63 -0.80
C PHE A 190 8.90 -30.61 -1.26
N SER A 191 9.21 -30.62 -2.56
CA SER A 191 10.30 -31.40 -3.12
C SER A 191 11.66 -31.04 -2.50
N HIS A 192 11.94 -29.72 -2.41
CA HIS A 192 13.17 -29.21 -1.79
C HIS A 192 13.31 -29.65 -0.32
N CYS A 193 12.21 -29.70 0.41
CA CYS A 193 12.21 -30.21 1.80
C CYS A 193 12.34 -31.74 1.90
N GLY A 194 12.29 -32.45 0.77
CA GLY A 194 12.49 -33.90 0.72
C GLY A 194 11.23 -34.70 1.05
N PHE A 195 10.04 -34.14 0.85
CA PHE A 195 8.80 -34.89 1.03
C PHE A 195 8.70 -36.02 -0.02
N PRO A 196 8.27 -37.23 0.38
CA PRO A 196 8.04 -38.31 -0.56
C PRO A 196 6.83 -38.00 -1.48
N HIS A 197 6.95 -38.30 -2.76
CA HIS A 197 5.91 -38.09 -3.78
C HIS A 197 5.29 -36.69 -3.72
N PRO A 198 6.08 -35.58 -3.82
CA PRO A 198 5.65 -34.24 -3.49
C PRO A 198 4.45 -33.76 -4.31
N ALA A 199 4.37 -34.06 -5.62
CA ALA A 199 3.23 -33.66 -6.44
C ALA A 199 1.91 -34.24 -5.93
N ARG A 200 1.89 -35.55 -5.64
CA ARG A 200 0.70 -36.24 -5.15
C ARG A 200 0.32 -35.81 -3.72
N LEU A 201 1.34 -35.61 -2.89
CA LEU A 201 1.14 -35.10 -1.52
C LEU A 201 0.51 -33.70 -1.53
N VAL A 202 1.07 -32.79 -2.31
CA VAL A 202 0.57 -31.41 -2.43
C VAL A 202 -0.87 -31.38 -2.96
N GLU A 203 -1.17 -32.14 -4.01
CA GLU A 203 -2.53 -32.28 -4.52
C GLU A 203 -3.50 -32.73 -3.43
N THR A 204 -3.13 -33.78 -2.66
CA THR A 204 -3.97 -34.30 -1.58
C THR A 204 -4.16 -33.27 -0.47
N LEU A 205 -3.13 -32.58 -0.04
CA LEU A 205 -3.19 -31.52 0.99
C LEU A 205 -4.06 -30.36 0.56
N LEU A 206 -3.96 -29.95 -0.72
CA LEU A 206 -4.80 -28.91 -1.32
C LEU A 206 -6.26 -29.32 -1.36
N GLN A 207 -6.57 -30.57 -1.78
CA GLN A 207 -7.95 -31.09 -1.79
C GLN A 207 -8.56 -31.19 -0.39
N GLN A 208 -7.73 -31.49 0.62
CA GLN A 208 -8.14 -31.58 2.02
C GLN A 208 -8.22 -30.22 2.73
N GLY A 209 -7.75 -29.13 2.11
CA GLY A 209 -7.75 -27.79 2.72
C GLY A 209 -6.72 -27.64 3.85
N LYS A 210 -5.55 -28.23 3.69
CA LYS A 210 -4.48 -28.25 4.71
C LYS A 210 -3.34 -27.27 4.41
N ILE A 211 -3.54 -26.36 3.47
CA ILE A 211 -2.56 -25.32 3.11
C ILE A 211 -3.13 -23.94 3.44
N LEU A 212 -2.30 -23.11 4.06
CA LEU A 212 -2.48 -21.66 4.17
C LEU A 212 -1.63 -21.00 3.10
N LEU A 213 -2.26 -20.53 2.04
CA LEU A 213 -1.57 -19.86 0.95
C LEU A 213 -1.47 -18.36 1.22
N LEU A 214 -0.25 -17.86 1.33
CA LEU A 214 0.10 -16.48 1.60
C LEU A 214 0.74 -15.88 0.35
N LEU A 215 -0.01 -15.07 -0.40
CA LEU A 215 0.42 -14.46 -1.65
C LEU A 215 0.79 -13.00 -1.40
N ASP A 216 2.07 -12.68 -1.46
CA ASP A 216 2.55 -11.35 -1.08
C ASP A 216 2.86 -10.48 -2.30
N GLY A 217 2.24 -9.30 -2.36
CA GLY A 217 2.58 -8.23 -3.29
C GLY A 217 1.99 -8.39 -4.70
N LEU A 218 0.68 -8.51 -4.86
CA LEU A 218 0.05 -8.54 -6.18
C LEU A 218 0.31 -7.25 -7.00
N ASP A 219 0.46 -6.11 -6.33
CA ASP A 219 0.86 -4.84 -6.94
C ASP A 219 2.32 -4.81 -7.44
N GLU A 220 3.11 -5.81 -7.10
CA GLU A 220 4.50 -5.94 -7.54
C GLU A 220 4.63 -6.74 -8.85
N VAL A 221 3.52 -7.29 -9.35
CA VAL A 221 3.43 -7.97 -10.65
C VAL A 221 3.37 -6.93 -11.77
N PRO A 222 4.09 -7.12 -12.90
CA PRO A 222 4.03 -6.22 -14.06
C PRO A 222 2.58 -6.01 -14.54
N SER A 223 2.26 -4.78 -14.94
CA SER A 223 0.90 -4.41 -15.37
C SER A 223 0.36 -5.28 -16.50
N THR A 224 1.23 -5.75 -17.39
CA THR A 224 0.90 -6.67 -18.51
C THR A 224 0.44 -8.05 -18.03
N GLN A 225 0.92 -8.51 -16.89
CA GLN A 225 0.63 -9.84 -16.33
C GLN A 225 -0.43 -9.79 -15.22
N PHE A 226 -0.78 -8.61 -14.72
CA PHE A 226 -1.65 -8.42 -13.55
C PHE A 226 -3.01 -9.14 -13.68
N LEU A 227 -3.71 -8.94 -14.79
CA LEU A 227 -5.02 -9.59 -15.02
C LEU A 227 -4.91 -11.11 -15.15
N THR A 228 -3.85 -11.60 -15.78
CA THR A 228 -3.60 -13.05 -15.91
C THR A 228 -3.32 -13.65 -14.54
N MET A 229 -2.48 -13.00 -13.72
CA MET A 229 -2.19 -13.41 -12.36
C MET A 229 -3.44 -13.45 -11.50
N GLN A 230 -4.28 -12.42 -11.57
CA GLN A 230 -5.55 -12.37 -10.86
C GLN A 230 -6.45 -13.55 -11.22
N ARG A 231 -6.63 -13.84 -12.51
CA ARG A 231 -7.44 -14.97 -13.00
C ARG A 231 -6.89 -16.32 -12.54
N THR A 232 -5.58 -16.48 -12.56
CA THR A 232 -4.93 -17.72 -12.08
C THR A 232 -5.17 -17.93 -10.60
N ILE A 233 -5.05 -16.88 -9.77
CA ILE A 233 -5.33 -16.95 -8.33
C ILE A 233 -6.81 -17.30 -8.08
N GLU A 234 -7.74 -16.68 -8.80
CA GLU A 234 -9.18 -17.01 -8.69
C GLU A 234 -9.48 -18.46 -9.07
N ALA A 235 -8.98 -18.92 -10.20
CA ALA A 235 -9.17 -20.29 -10.66
C ALA A 235 -8.57 -21.32 -9.69
N PHE A 236 -7.38 -21.04 -9.14
CA PHE A 236 -6.75 -21.88 -8.13
C PHE A 236 -7.54 -21.91 -6.82
N ALA A 237 -8.01 -20.76 -6.36
CA ALA A 237 -8.84 -20.66 -5.16
C ALA A 237 -10.22 -21.34 -5.33
N GLU A 238 -10.73 -21.39 -6.56
CA GLU A 238 -11.94 -22.15 -6.90
C GLU A 238 -11.70 -23.66 -6.91
N LYS A 239 -10.64 -24.10 -7.61
CA LYS A 239 -10.23 -25.52 -7.68
C LYS A 239 -9.98 -26.10 -6.30
N TYR A 240 -9.30 -25.37 -5.42
CA TYR A 240 -8.91 -25.82 -4.09
C TYR A 240 -9.60 -25.02 -2.96
N SER A 241 -10.93 -24.92 -3.05
CA SER A 241 -11.76 -24.04 -2.24
C SER A 241 -11.76 -24.30 -0.72
N LYS A 242 -11.20 -25.40 -0.25
CA LYS A 242 -11.13 -25.73 1.18
C LYS A 242 -9.94 -25.08 1.90
N ASN A 243 -8.95 -24.58 1.16
CA ASN A 243 -7.77 -23.95 1.73
C ASN A 243 -8.04 -22.52 2.20
N ARG A 244 -7.10 -21.96 2.94
CA ARG A 244 -7.13 -20.56 3.36
C ARG A 244 -6.17 -19.74 2.50
N TYR A 245 -6.62 -18.55 2.14
CA TYR A 245 -5.90 -17.67 1.23
C TYR A 245 -5.77 -16.29 1.84
N VAL A 246 -4.57 -15.76 1.87
CA VAL A 246 -4.32 -14.36 2.23
C VAL A 246 -3.47 -13.73 1.12
N LEU A 247 -4.00 -12.71 0.50
CA LEU A 247 -3.35 -11.97 -0.58
C LEU A 247 -3.07 -10.55 -0.13
N SER A 248 -1.87 -10.04 -0.36
CA SER A 248 -1.54 -8.63 -0.10
C SER A 248 -1.46 -7.82 -1.39
N CYS A 249 -1.91 -6.56 -1.33
CA CYS A 249 -1.87 -5.64 -2.45
C CYS A 249 -1.81 -4.19 -1.97
N ARG A 250 -1.23 -3.25 -2.76
CA ARG A 250 -1.39 -1.82 -2.51
C ARG A 250 -2.77 -1.36 -2.97
N LYS A 251 -3.39 -0.44 -2.23
CA LYS A 251 -4.72 0.13 -2.55
C LYS A 251 -4.74 0.81 -3.93
N ALA A 252 -3.62 1.38 -4.32
CA ALA A 252 -3.46 2.07 -5.60
C ALA A 252 -3.48 1.16 -6.83
N ALA A 253 -3.29 -0.17 -6.70
CA ALA A 253 -3.26 -1.12 -7.83
C ALA A 253 -4.62 -1.32 -8.54
N GLY A 254 -5.63 -0.60 -8.14
CA GLY A 254 -6.97 -0.65 -8.73
C GLY A 254 -7.89 -1.67 -8.06
N TYR A 255 -9.17 -1.60 -8.39
CA TYR A 255 -10.18 -2.51 -7.84
C TYR A 255 -9.92 -3.95 -8.28
N LEU A 256 -9.49 -4.76 -7.31
CA LEU A 256 -9.41 -6.20 -7.44
C LEU A 256 -10.79 -6.78 -7.12
N SER A 257 -11.55 -7.12 -8.15
CA SER A 257 -12.80 -7.86 -7.99
C SER A 257 -12.51 -9.36 -7.87
N LEU A 258 -11.87 -9.75 -6.77
CA LEU A 258 -11.73 -11.16 -6.41
C LEU A 258 -13.00 -11.62 -5.68
N LYS A 259 -13.91 -12.29 -6.39
CA LYS A 259 -15.28 -12.59 -5.94
C LYS A 259 -15.39 -13.27 -4.57
N ARG A 260 -14.38 -14.07 -4.19
CA ARG A 260 -14.39 -14.84 -2.93
C ARG A 260 -13.67 -14.14 -1.79
N PHE A 261 -12.82 -13.14 -2.09
CA PHE A 261 -11.98 -12.51 -1.10
C PHE A 261 -12.72 -11.40 -0.35
N VAL A 262 -12.57 -11.42 0.95
CA VAL A 262 -12.99 -10.30 1.80
C VAL A 262 -11.84 -9.32 1.87
N ALA A 263 -12.07 -8.12 1.38
CA ALA A 263 -11.07 -7.08 1.39
C ALA A 263 -11.05 -6.36 2.75
N VAL A 264 -9.85 -6.12 3.25
CA VAL A 264 -9.59 -5.32 4.45
C VAL A 264 -8.43 -4.37 4.19
N ASP A 265 -8.44 -3.23 4.86
CA ASP A 265 -7.36 -2.25 4.78
C ASP A 265 -6.58 -2.21 6.10
N ILE A 266 -5.24 -2.22 6.03
CA ILE A 266 -4.41 -2.05 7.22
C ILE A 266 -4.55 -0.62 7.71
N ALA A 267 -5.00 -0.48 8.94
CA ALA A 267 -5.12 0.80 9.61
C ALA A 267 -3.73 1.39 9.94
N PRO A 268 -3.57 2.72 9.85
CA PRO A 268 -2.41 3.40 10.41
C PRO A 268 -2.19 3.01 11.88
N LEU A 269 -0.93 2.99 12.33
CA LEU A 269 -0.63 2.70 13.73
C LEU A 269 -1.34 3.70 14.66
N ASN A 270 -1.94 3.20 15.71
CA ASN A 270 -2.46 4.07 16.77
C ASN A 270 -1.35 4.49 17.74
N SER A 271 -1.64 5.46 18.62
CA SER A 271 -0.64 5.99 19.56
C SER A 271 -0.01 4.93 20.47
N GLN A 272 -0.77 3.89 20.85
CA GLN A 272 -0.26 2.78 21.66
C GLN A 272 0.69 1.89 20.83
N GLN A 273 0.33 1.61 19.57
CA GLN A 273 1.16 0.84 18.64
C GLN A 273 2.44 1.60 18.28
N VAL A 274 2.35 2.92 18.06
CA VAL A 274 3.51 3.80 17.86
C VAL A 274 4.46 3.71 19.05
N ALA A 275 3.95 3.91 20.28
CA ALA A 275 4.76 3.82 21.49
C ALA A 275 5.37 2.41 21.67
N MET A 276 4.61 1.35 21.35
CA MET A 276 5.11 -0.02 21.43
C MET A 276 6.23 -0.26 20.41
N LEU A 277 6.08 0.21 19.17
CA LEU A 277 7.09 0.04 18.11
C LEU A 277 8.36 0.81 18.44
N ILE A 278 8.25 2.07 18.89
CA ILE A 278 9.39 2.87 19.35
C ILE A 278 10.12 2.14 20.48
N ARG A 279 9.39 1.66 21.49
CA ARG A 279 10.00 0.93 22.62
C ARG A 279 10.73 -0.33 22.17
N LYS A 280 10.09 -1.14 21.33
CA LYS A 280 10.70 -2.37 20.77
C LYS A 280 11.97 -2.04 19.98
N HIS A 281 11.91 -1.02 19.13
CA HIS A 281 13.04 -0.58 18.33
C HIS A 281 14.21 -0.09 19.20
N LEU A 282 13.94 0.76 20.18
CA LEU A 282 15.00 1.30 21.07
C LEU A 282 15.69 0.20 21.89
N LEU A 283 14.93 -0.77 22.41
CA LEU A 283 15.51 -1.91 23.12
C LEU A 283 16.44 -2.77 22.25
N LEU A 284 16.19 -2.81 20.95
CA LEU A 284 17.03 -3.53 20.00
C LEU A 284 18.35 -2.82 19.71
N PHE A 285 18.34 -1.48 19.66
CA PHE A 285 19.48 -0.67 19.20
C PHE A 285 20.34 -0.11 20.33
N LEU A 286 19.71 0.34 21.39
CA LEU A 286 20.40 1.03 22.49
C LEU A 286 20.67 0.11 23.68
N GLY A 287 20.13 -1.12 23.66
CA GLY A 287 20.20 -2.01 24.81
C GLY A 287 19.42 -1.46 26.01
N VAL A 288 19.91 -1.74 27.22
CA VAL A 288 19.33 -1.16 28.44
C VAL A 288 19.83 0.28 28.56
N VAL A 289 19.02 1.24 28.11
CA VAL A 289 19.33 2.66 28.25
C VAL A 289 18.90 3.08 29.66
N PRO A 290 19.79 3.67 30.48
CA PRO A 290 19.46 4.12 31.84
C PRO A 290 18.25 5.06 31.87
N ASP A 291 18.03 5.85 30.78
CA ASP A 291 16.98 6.85 30.66
C ASP A 291 16.04 6.63 29.47
N LEU A 292 15.65 5.37 29.19
CA LEU A 292 14.70 5.05 28.12
C LEU A 292 13.42 5.88 28.18
N VAL A 293 12.95 6.18 29.39
CA VAL A 293 11.73 6.98 29.62
C VAL A 293 11.95 8.43 29.16
N VAL A 294 13.10 9.00 29.48
CA VAL A 294 13.47 10.37 29.06
C VAL A 294 13.61 10.44 27.55
N TYR A 295 14.28 9.45 26.94
CA TYR A 295 14.44 9.35 25.49
C TYR A 295 13.08 9.25 24.78
N LEU A 296 12.20 8.35 25.23
CA LEU A 296 10.83 8.21 24.70
C LEU A 296 10.05 9.51 24.82
N LYS A 297 10.15 10.19 25.97
CA LYS A 297 9.49 11.47 26.21
C LYS A 297 9.98 12.53 25.23
N ASN A 298 11.31 12.66 25.07
CA ASN A 298 11.91 13.65 24.18
C ASN A 298 11.54 13.38 22.72
N LEU A 299 11.62 12.13 22.25
CA LEU A 299 11.20 11.75 20.90
C LEU A 299 9.70 12.02 20.69
N THR A 300 8.85 11.69 21.66
CA THR A 300 7.40 11.93 21.57
C THR A 300 7.07 13.42 21.51
N ILE A 301 7.76 14.25 22.30
CA ILE A 301 7.60 15.72 22.27
C ILE A 301 8.08 16.26 20.92
N ALA A 302 9.25 15.84 20.43
CA ALA A 302 9.80 16.25 19.15
C ALA A 302 8.87 15.86 17.98
N LEU A 303 8.33 14.65 17.99
CA LEU A 303 7.35 14.19 17.01
C LEU A 303 6.04 14.98 17.07
N GLY A 304 5.57 15.32 18.28
CA GLY A 304 4.33 16.08 18.49
C GLY A 304 4.30 17.46 17.83
N SER A 305 5.46 18.09 17.71
CA SER A 305 5.65 19.41 17.08
C SER A 305 6.16 19.37 15.66
N SER A 306 6.49 18.19 15.10
CA SER A 306 7.12 18.05 13.80
C SER A 306 6.09 17.85 12.67
N ARG A 307 6.48 18.27 11.45
CA ARG A 307 5.73 17.97 10.22
C ARG A 307 5.70 16.47 9.88
N LEU A 308 6.55 15.69 10.53
CA LEU A 308 6.67 14.23 10.34
C LEU A 308 5.65 13.45 11.18
N ARG A 309 4.91 14.09 12.08
CA ARG A 309 3.97 13.43 13.00
C ARG A 309 2.99 12.52 12.27
N ASP A 310 2.41 13.00 11.18
CA ASP A 310 1.41 12.25 10.42
C ASP A 310 2.00 11.01 9.72
N LEU A 311 3.33 10.96 9.53
CA LEU A 311 4.03 9.84 8.91
C LEU A 311 4.46 8.78 9.92
N THR A 312 4.48 9.10 11.22
CA THR A 312 4.84 8.14 12.27
C THR A 312 3.82 7.01 12.42
N TRP A 313 2.67 7.14 11.80
CA TRP A 313 1.67 6.07 11.76
C TRP A 313 2.00 4.97 10.75
N ASN A 314 3.02 5.19 9.89
CA ASN A 314 3.57 4.19 8.99
C ASN A 314 4.71 3.44 9.70
N PRO A 315 4.61 2.11 9.89
CA PRO A 315 5.61 1.32 10.62
C PRO A 315 7.04 1.45 10.08
N LEU A 316 7.21 1.34 8.75
CA LEU A 316 8.53 1.42 8.13
C LEU A 316 9.15 2.80 8.33
N PHE A 317 8.37 3.85 8.08
CA PHE A 317 8.83 5.22 8.26
C PHE A 317 9.21 5.49 9.73
N LEU A 318 8.38 5.03 10.69
CA LEU A 318 8.64 5.20 12.11
C LEU A 318 9.94 4.51 12.54
N VAL A 319 10.19 3.29 12.07
CA VAL A 319 11.43 2.54 12.37
C VAL A 319 12.64 3.29 11.80
N THR A 320 12.57 3.74 10.56
CA THR A 320 13.61 4.52 9.90
C THR A 320 13.89 5.83 10.65
N LEU A 321 12.84 6.54 11.03
CA LEU A 321 12.93 7.78 11.79
C LEU A 321 13.55 7.56 13.17
N CYS A 322 13.17 6.51 13.89
CA CYS A 322 13.78 6.14 15.16
C CYS A 322 15.27 5.84 15.00
N ARG A 323 15.67 5.20 13.91
CA ARG A 323 17.08 4.93 13.60
C ARG A 323 17.87 6.22 13.41
N VAL A 324 17.36 7.12 12.56
CA VAL A 324 17.98 8.43 12.31
C VAL A 324 18.09 9.20 13.63
N TYR A 325 17.00 9.33 14.37
CA TYR A 325 16.98 10.04 15.65
C TYR A 325 17.93 9.43 16.70
N SER A 326 18.09 8.11 16.72
CA SER A 326 19.01 7.45 17.65
C SER A 326 20.48 7.83 17.45
N GLN A 327 20.85 8.20 16.22
CA GLN A 327 22.22 8.58 15.84
C GLN A 327 22.44 10.10 15.92
N THR A 328 21.49 10.87 15.37
CA THR A 328 21.65 12.31 15.19
C THR A 328 21.08 13.13 16.37
N GLN A 329 20.18 12.54 17.18
CA GLN A 329 19.39 13.23 18.20
C GLN A 329 18.54 14.38 17.63
N GLN A 330 18.33 14.41 16.32
CA GLN A 330 17.58 15.43 15.60
C GLN A 330 16.51 14.78 14.69
N LEU A 331 15.43 15.50 14.45
CA LEU A 331 14.41 15.09 13.49
C LEU A 331 14.66 15.77 12.14
N PRO A 332 14.71 14.98 11.04
CA PRO A 332 14.82 15.53 9.68
C PRO A 332 13.65 16.45 9.33
N GLY A 333 13.90 17.40 8.43
CA GLY A 333 12.93 18.44 8.07
C GLY A 333 11.74 17.94 7.23
N ASN A 334 11.91 16.84 6.49
CA ASN A 334 10.88 16.28 5.62
C ASN A 334 11.09 14.75 5.41
N PRO A 335 10.12 14.04 4.80
CA PRO A 335 10.20 12.58 4.58
C PRO A 335 11.39 12.14 3.73
N SER A 336 11.73 12.89 2.69
CA SER A 336 12.87 12.56 1.82
C SER A 336 14.21 12.67 2.58
N ALA A 337 14.33 13.64 3.48
CA ALA A 337 15.49 13.78 4.36
C ALA A 337 15.64 12.58 5.30
N VAL A 338 14.52 11.97 5.77
CA VAL A 338 14.59 10.76 6.60
C VAL A 338 15.24 9.60 5.84
N TYR A 339 14.83 9.37 4.59
CA TYR A 339 15.43 8.31 3.76
C TYR A 339 16.89 8.63 3.41
N ARG A 340 17.19 9.87 3.07
CA ARG A 340 18.55 10.32 2.78
C ARG A 340 19.47 10.06 3.97
N GLU A 341 19.12 10.58 5.14
CA GLU A 341 19.93 10.42 6.35
C GLU A 341 20.03 8.94 6.77
N ALA A 342 18.97 8.13 6.58
CA ALA A 342 19.03 6.70 6.84
C ALA A 342 20.03 5.98 5.94
N ILE A 343 20.08 6.32 4.65
CA ILE A 343 21.04 5.74 3.71
C ILE A 343 22.47 6.22 4.04
N ASP A 344 22.64 7.51 4.34
CA ASP A 344 23.91 8.07 4.75
C ASP A 344 24.47 7.35 5.98
N LEU A 345 23.64 7.18 7.02
CA LEU A 345 24.01 6.43 8.22
C LEU A 345 24.37 4.97 7.94
N VAL A 346 23.69 4.33 6.99
CA VAL A 346 23.95 2.94 6.63
C VAL A 346 25.28 2.80 5.90
N LEU A 347 25.58 3.69 4.98
CA LEU A 347 26.79 3.64 4.17
C LEU A 347 28.01 4.20 4.91
N GLU A 348 27.83 5.16 5.83
CA GLU A 348 28.89 5.75 6.65
C GLU A 348 29.24 4.94 7.91
N ALA A 349 28.29 4.14 8.43
CA ALA A 349 28.48 3.30 9.62
C ALA A 349 29.42 2.10 9.41
N VAL A 350 30.01 2.00 8.24
CA VAL A 350 31.05 0.99 7.96
C VAL A 350 32.29 1.34 8.77
N ASP A 351 32.76 0.38 9.58
CA ASP A 351 34.03 0.43 10.33
C ASP A 351 35.11 1.13 9.47
N PRO A 352 35.72 2.22 9.93
CA PRO A 352 36.82 2.89 9.18
C PRO A 352 37.94 1.94 8.75
N LYS A 353 38.05 0.75 9.41
CA LYS A 353 38.95 -0.33 9.00
C LYS A 353 38.37 -1.25 7.91
N ALA A 354 37.04 -1.30 7.76
CA ALA A 354 36.34 -2.06 6.72
C ALA A 354 35.90 -1.17 5.54
N SER A 355 35.84 0.16 5.72
CA SER A 355 35.54 1.13 4.66
C SER A 355 36.65 1.25 3.58
N ASN A 356 37.79 0.60 3.83
CA ASN A 356 38.83 0.38 2.83
C ASN A 356 38.56 -0.95 2.09
N LEU A 357 37.37 -1.12 1.47
CA LEU A 357 37.29 -2.01 0.33
C LEU A 357 38.17 -1.40 -0.74
N LYS A 358 39.46 -1.77 -0.70
CA LYS A 358 40.39 -1.51 -1.77
C LYS A 358 39.93 -2.35 -2.95
N ILE A 359 38.90 -1.85 -3.67
CA ILE A 359 38.43 -2.47 -4.90
C ILE A 359 39.56 -2.51 -5.91
N LEU A 360 40.51 -1.60 -5.74
CA LEU A 360 41.82 -1.58 -6.44
C LEU A 360 42.89 -1.25 -5.39
N GLN A 361 44.13 -1.59 -5.67
CA GLN A 361 45.28 -1.16 -4.83
C GLN A 361 45.36 0.36 -4.67
N GLU A 362 44.56 1.16 -5.44
CA GLU A 362 44.64 2.62 -5.54
C GLU A 362 43.30 3.38 -5.40
N ALA A 363 42.11 2.74 -5.43
CA ALA A 363 40.86 3.46 -5.34
C ALA A 363 39.89 2.84 -4.30
N THR A 364 39.46 3.65 -3.34
CA THR A 364 38.40 3.33 -2.36
C THR A 364 37.04 3.65 -2.96
N LEU A 365 36.08 2.70 -2.92
CA LEU A 365 34.71 2.98 -3.24
C LEU A 365 34.12 3.90 -2.16
N THR A 366 33.85 5.15 -2.53
CA THR A 366 33.29 6.13 -1.60
C THR A 366 31.78 5.90 -1.43
N ALA A 367 31.21 6.33 -0.30
CA ALA A 367 29.78 6.28 -0.06
C ALA A 367 28.98 7.00 -1.16
N GLU A 368 29.50 8.05 -1.77
CA GLU A 368 28.84 8.75 -2.86
C GLU A 368 28.79 7.92 -4.15
N VAL A 369 29.86 7.18 -4.49
CA VAL A 369 29.84 6.25 -5.63
C VAL A 369 28.85 5.09 -5.38
N GLU A 370 28.76 4.59 -4.16
CA GLU A 370 27.78 3.57 -3.79
C GLU A 370 26.34 4.09 -3.89
N LYS A 371 26.09 5.32 -3.44
CA LYS A 371 24.77 5.97 -3.61
C LYS A 371 24.45 6.16 -5.08
N ALA A 372 25.42 6.55 -5.91
CA ALA A 372 25.24 6.69 -7.34
C ALA A 372 24.90 5.36 -8.01
N LEU A 373 25.68 4.30 -7.71
CA LEU A 373 25.43 2.94 -8.18
C LEU A 373 24.01 2.47 -7.80
N LEU A 374 23.65 2.56 -6.53
CA LEU A 374 22.33 2.15 -6.05
C LEU A 374 21.20 2.94 -6.70
N SER A 375 21.43 4.25 -6.96
CA SER A 375 20.43 5.11 -7.61
C SER A 375 20.22 4.71 -9.07
N GLU A 376 21.30 4.40 -9.78
CA GLU A 376 21.23 3.94 -11.17
C GLU A 376 20.58 2.56 -11.29
N LEU A 377 20.99 1.60 -10.48
CA LEU A 377 20.38 0.27 -10.43
C LEU A 377 18.89 0.35 -10.11
N ALA A 378 18.50 1.22 -9.19
CA ALA A 378 17.11 1.43 -8.82
C ALA A 378 16.30 2.00 -10.00
N HIS A 379 16.85 3.00 -10.69
CA HIS A 379 16.24 3.64 -11.85
C HIS A 379 16.09 2.65 -13.02
N GLN A 380 17.17 1.97 -13.40
CA GLN A 380 17.14 0.97 -14.49
C GLN A 380 16.15 -0.15 -14.20
N GLY A 381 16.10 -0.64 -12.95
CA GLY A 381 15.14 -1.66 -12.53
C GLY A 381 13.71 -1.18 -12.62
N LEU A 382 13.43 0.04 -12.17
CA LEU A 382 12.07 0.59 -12.22
C LEU A 382 11.60 0.83 -13.66
N MET A 383 12.48 1.35 -14.54
CA MET A 383 12.22 1.52 -15.97
C MET A 383 11.85 0.20 -16.65
N LYS A 384 12.49 -0.89 -16.28
CA LYS A 384 12.22 -2.25 -16.78
C LYS A 384 11.09 -2.95 -16.02
N GLN A 385 10.44 -2.30 -15.06
CA GLN A 385 9.49 -2.91 -14.10
C GLN A 385 10.07 -4.15 -13.39
N GLN A 386 11.39 -4.14 -13.18
CA GLN A 386 12.15 -5.23 -12.58
C GLN A 386 12.39 -4.95 -11.10
N LEU A 387 11.77 -5.74 -10.23
CA LEU A 387 11.93 -5.66 -8.77
C LEU A 387 12.92 -6.68 -8.23
N VAL A 388 13.23 -7.68 -9.04
CA VAL A 388 14.15 -8.78 -8.74
C VAL A 388 15.17 -8.88 -9.85
N TYR A 389 16.41 -9.04 -9.47
CA TYR A 389 17.55 -9.13 -10.36
C TYR A 389 18.15 -10.53 -10.24
N SER A 390 18.32 -11.25 -11.33
CA SER A 390 19.09 -12.51 -11.36
C SER A 390 20.59 -12.23 -11.17
N GLY A 391 21.30 -13.13 -10.49
CA GLY A 391 22.66 -12.92 -9.99
C GLY A 391 23.66 -12.43 -11.02
N GLU A 392 23.96 -13.25 -12.06
CA GLU A 392 24.96 -12.88 -13.06
C GLU A 392 24.63 -11.59 -13.84
N PRO A 393 23.41 -11.37 -14.37
CA PRO A 393 23.07 -10.11 -15.03
C PRO A 393 23.19 -8.89 -14.12
N PHE A 394 22.87 -9.04 -12.83
CA PHE A 394 22.98 -7.96 -11.86
C PHE A 394 24.43 -7.62 -11.54
N GLU A 395 25.28 -8.64 -11.42
CA GLU A 395 26.71 -8.48 -11.24
C GLU A 395 27.36 -7.77 -12.45
N HIS A 396 26.94 -8.09 -13.68
CA HIS A 396 27.40 -7.39 -14.88
C HIS A 396 26.97 -5.92 -14.89
N GLN A 397 25.72 -5.60 -14.51
CA GLN A 397 25.29 -4.20 -14.41
C GLN A 397 26.14 -3.39 -13.40
N ILE A 398 26.49 -3.99 -12.26
CA ILE A 398 27.39 -3.39 -11.29
C ILE A 398 28.80 -3.23 -11.87
N GLN A 399 29.27 -4.25 -12.60
CA GLN A 399 30.58 -4.21 -13.24
C GLN A 399 30.66 -3.10 -14.29
N ASP A 400 29.65 -2.95 -15.13
CA ASP A 400 29.58 -1.92 -16.18
C ASP A 400 29.61 -0.52 -15.55
N PHE A 401 28.79 -0.26 -14.54
CA PHE A 401 28.80 1.01 -13.81
C PHE A 401 30.18 1.33 -13.20
N LEU A 402 30.79 0.33 -12.54
CA LEU A 402 32.09 0.52 -11.90
C LEU A 402 33.24 0.67 -12.93
N ALA A 403 33.13 0.05 -14.11
CA ALA A 403 34.10 0.16 -15.17
C ALA A 403 34.16 1.58 -15.79
N GLU A 404 33.03 2.29 -15.81
CA GLU A 404 32.97 3.69 -16.21
C GLU A 404 33.66 4.63 -15.22
N THR A 405 33.70 4.25 -13.95
CA THR A 405 34.20 5.07 -12.85
C THR A 405 35.60 4.63 -12.39
N LEU A 406 35.94 3.35 -12.54
CA LEU A 406 37.15 2.72 -12.00
C LEU A 406 37.75 1.78 -13.05
N THR A 407 39.08 1.81 -13.20
CA THR A 407 39.79 1.16 -14.33
C THR A 407 39.78 -0.35 -14.38
N LEU A 408 39.52 -1.10 -13.28
CA LEU A 408 39.42 -2.58 -13.28
C LEU A 408 38.71 -3.09 -11.99
N VAL A 409 37.56 -3.73 -12.15
CA VAL A 409 36.84 -4.37 -11.06
C VAL A 409 36.72 -5.86 -11.34
N THR A 410 37.11 -6.70 -10.39
CA THR A 410 37.04 -8.16 -10.51
C THR A 410 35.76 -8.73 -9.89
N GLN A 411 35.26 -9.84 -10.43
CA GLN A 411 34.07 -10.57 -9.94
C GLN A 411 34.05 -10.81 -8.41
N PRO A 412 35.13 -11.27 -7.75
CA PRO A 412 35.11 -11.46 -6.30
C PRO A 412 34.83 -10.20 -5.51
N LYS A 413 35.23 -9.03 -6.02
CA LYS A 413 34.99 -7.75 -5.37
C LYS A 413 33.56 -7.25 -5.52
N ILE A 414 32.89 -7.58 -6.63
CA ILE A 414 31.47 -7.32 -6.83
C ILE A 414 30.63 -8.14 -5.83
N GLN A 415 30.98 -9.41 -5.66
CA GLN A 415 30.29 -10.25 -4.67
C GLN A 415 30.52 -9.78 -3.23
N GLU A 416 31.72 -9.28 -2.91
CA GLU A 416 32.00 -8.66 -1.61
C GLU A 416 31.15 -7.40 -1.39
N LEU A 417 31.02 -6.54 -2.41
CA LEU A 417 30.13 -5.37 -2.39
C LEU A 417 28.66 -5.79 -2.19
N LEU A 418 28.17 -6.76 -2.96
CA LEU A 418 26.81 -7.27 -2.83
C LEU A 418 26.56 -7.85 -1.44
N HIS A 419 27.50 -8.67 -0.92
CA HIS A 419 27.40 -9.22 0.43
C HIS A 419 27.31 -8.09 1.49
N ARG A 420 28.09 -7.04 1.34
CA ARG A 420 28.06 -5.86 2.22
C ARG A 420 26.72 -5.14 2.14
N LEU A 421 26.22 -4.85 0.93
CA LEU A 421 24.94 -4.16 0.74
C LEU A 421 23.76 -4.98 1.30
N VAL A 422 23.82 -6.32 1.19
CA VAL A 422 22.84 -7.23 1.82
C VAL A 422 22.98 -7.19 3.35
N LYS A 423 24.20 -7.25 3.88
CA LYS A 423 24.44 -7.16 5.33
C LYS A 423 23.96 -5.83 5.92
N GLN A 424 24.12 -4.73 5.18
CA GLN A 424 23.62 -3.40 5.55
C GLN A 424 22.09 -3.25 5.42
N GLY A 425 21.39 -4.24 4.87
CA GLY A 425 19.94 -4.20 4.70
C GLY A 425 19.45 -3.27 3.59
N LEU A 426 20.31 -2.89 2.65
CA LEU A 426 19.93 -2.14 1.46
C LEU A 426 19.41 -3.05 0.36
N LEU A 427 20.03 -4.22 0.23
CA LEU A 427 19.57 -5.30 -0.65
C LEU A 427 19.12 -6.53 0.14
N LEU A 428 18.31 -7.38 -0.49
CA LEU A 428 18.02 -8.74 -0.05
C LEU A 428 18.65 -9.70 -1.05
N SER A 429 19.22 -10.79 -0.55
CA SER A 429 19.67 -11.91 -1.37
C SER A 429 18.78 -13.11 -1.09
N ILE A 430 18.31 -13.76 -2.15
CA ILE A 430 17.47 -14.94 -2.10
C ILE A 430 18.10 -16.01 -3.00
N HIS A 431 18.24 -17.21 -2.49
CA HIS A 431 18.70 -18.35 -3.25
C HIS A 431 17.50 -19.24 -3.56
N TYR A 432 17.05 -19.22 -4.84
CA TYR A 432 15.89 -20.01 -5.26
C TYR A 432 15.91 -20.24 -6.80
N PRO A 433 15.84 -21.49 -7.28
CA PRO A 433 16.18 -22.74 -6.62
C PRO A 433 17.67 -22.77 -6.17
N PRO A 434 18.18 -23.78 -5.45
CA PRO A 434 19.37 -23.71 -4.61
C PRO A 434 20.67 -23.23 -5.28
N ASN A 435 20.74 -23.10 -6.58
CA ASN A 435 21.94 -22.69 -7.32
C ASN A 435 21.84 -21.30 -7.95
N GLU A 436 20.72 -20.62 -7.84
CA GLU A 436 20.53 -19.30 -8.43
C GLU A 436 20.40 -18.22 -7.34
N SER A 437 21.17 -17.16 -7.46
CA SER A 437 21.12 -16.02 -6.57
C SER A 437 20.25 -14.93 -7.19
N TYR A 438 19.28 -14.44 -6.43
CA TYR A 438 18.47 -13.30 -6.81
C TYR A 438 18.67 -12.17 -5.81
N TYR A 439 18.67 -10.94 -6.31
CA TYR A 439 18.78 -9.73 -5.50
C TYR A 439 17.54 -8.86 -5.67
N SER A 440 17.18 -8.13 -4.64
CA SER A 440 16.15 -7.09 -4.70
C SER A 440 16.48 -5.98 -3.70
N PHE A 441 15.98 -4.77 -3.92
CA PHE A 441 16.00 -3.78 -2.86
C PHE A 441 15.20 -4.27 -1.65
N SER A 442 15.70 -3.98 -0.43
CA SER A 442 15.07 -4.46 0.81
C SER A 442 13.63 -4.00 0.97
N HIS A 443 13.33 -2.81 0.46
CA HIS A 443 11.99 -2.22 0.40
C HIS A 443 11.80 -1.50 -0.93
N ARG A 444 10.62 -1.64 -1.51
CA ARG A 444 10.28 -0.92 -2.75
C ARG A 444 10.38 0.59 -2.58
N SER A 445 10.00 1.14 -1.41
CA SER A 445 10.14 2.59 -1.15
C SER A 445 11.60 3.06 -1.18
N LEU A 446 12.56 2.19 -0.88
CA LEU A 446 13.99 2.49 -1.04
C LEU A 446 14.36 2.60 -2.53
N GLN A 447 13.89 1.68 -3.36
CA GLN A 447 14.08 1.73 -4.81
C GLN A 447 13.44 2.99 -5.41
N GLU A 448 12.21 3.31 -5.01
CA GLU A 448 11.48 4.51 -5.44
C GLU A 448 12.23 5.81 -5.05
N PHE A 449 12.77 5.87 -3.82
CA PHE A 449 13.56 7.00 -3.34
C PHE A 449 14.88 7.15 -4.11
N LEU A 450 15.61 6.05 -4.34
CA LEU A 450 16.88 6.06 -5.07
C LEU A 450 16.68 6.40 -6.56
N THR A 451 15.57 5.94 -7.17
CA THR A 451 15.17 6.35 -8.53
C THR A 451 14.92 7.86 -8.59
N ALA A 452 14.22 8.42 -7.62
CA ALA A 452 13.98 9.86 -7.53
C ALA A 452 15.30 10.63 -7.34
N ARG A 453 16.25 10.09 -6.57
CA ARG A 453 17.60 10.65 -6.42
C ARG A 453 18.35 10.66 -7.75
N TYR A 454 18.29 9.57 -8.52
CA TYR A 454 18.86 9.51 -9.86
C TYR A 454 18.34 10.64 -10.74
N LEU A 455 17.02 10.78 -10.85
CA LEU A 455 16.39 11.83 -11.65
C LEU A 455 16.69 13.26 -11.15
N ALA A 456 16.93 13.43 -9.86
CA ALA A 456 17.24 14.74 -9.29
C ALA A 456 18.70 15.19 -9.47
N GLN A 457 19.64 14.24 -9.60
CA GLN A 457 21.07 14.52 -9.60
C GLN A 457 21.75 14.41 -10.96
N TYR A 458 21.27 13.53 -11.81
CA TYR A 458 21.78 13.38 -13.16
C TYR A 458 20.91 14.19 -14.12
N ASP A 459 21.53 14.87 -15.07
CA ASP A 459 20.86 15.71 -16.11
C ASP A 459 19.93 14.89 -17.03
N THR A 460 19.17 13.98 -16.43
CA THR A 460 18.19 13.16 -17.13
C THR A 460 16.96 14.02 -17.37
N PRO A 461 16.54 14.22 -18.63
CA PRO A 461 15.32 14.95 -18.91
C PRO A 461 14.13 14.31 -18.22
N ILE A 462 13.42 15.05 -17.36
CA ILE A 462 12.25 14.54 -16.63
C ILE A 462 11.00 14.52 -17.50
N GLU A 463 10.98 15.25 -18.62
CA GLU A 463 9.87 15.35 -19.55
C GLU A 463 9.44 13.99 -20.11
N PRO A 464 10.33 13.14 -20.67
CA PRO A 464 9.97 11.81 -21.16
C PRO A 464 9.42 10.91 -20.04
N VAL A 465 10.02 10.99 -18.84
CA VAL A 465 9.61 10.19 -17.68
C VAL A 465 8.21 10.58 -17.24
N VAL A 466 7.91 11.87 -17.13
CA VAL A 466 6.56 12.32 -16.77
C VAL A 466 5.56 11.95 -17.86
N SER A 467 5.87 12.21 -19.13
CA SER A 467 4.96 11.87 -20.25
C SER A 467 4.62 10.39 -20.30
N GLN A 468 5.57 9.52 -20.01
CA GLN A 468 5.38 8.07 -20.08
C GLN A 468 4.73 7.49 -18.82
N TYR A 469 5.05 8.01 -17.63
CA TYR A 469 4.74 7.35 -16.36
C TYR A 469 3.83 8.15 -15.42
N ALA A 470 3.32 9.32 -15.80
CA ALA A 470 2.45 10.13 -14.93
C ALA A 470 1.19 9.41 -14.46
N THR A 471 0.66 8.47 -15.26
CA THR A 471 -0.49 7.62 -14.94
C THR A 471 -0.12 6.28 -14.35
N ASP A 472 1.17 5.91 -14.32
CA ASP A 472 1.64 4.66 -13.75
C ASP A 472 1.74 4.75 -12.22
N LEU A 473 0.94 3.95 -11.54
CA LEU A 473 0.92 3.89 -10.07
C LEU A 473 2.25 3.46 -9.47
N HIS A 474 3.09 2.76 -10.24
CA HIS A 474 4.42 2.33 -9.81
C HIS A 474 5.39 3.51 -9.69
N TRP A 475 5.12 4.61 -10.42
CA TRP A 475 5.95 5.81 -10.43
C TRP A 475 5.45 6.91 -9.49
N ARG A 476 4.28 6.75 -8.90
CA ARG A 476 3.66 7.76 -8.01
C ARG A 476 4.58 8.21 -6.89
N GLU A 477 5.18 7.28 -6.16
CA GLU A 477 6.07 7.60 -5.04
C GLU A 477 7.40 8.21 -5.52
N VAL A 478 7.88 7.81 -6.72
CA VAL A 478 9.09 8.42 -7.33
C VAL A 478 8.87 9.91 -7.56
N PHE A 479 7.74 10.31 -8.14
CA PHE A 479 7.44 11.74 -8.35
C PHE A 479 7.30 12.52 -7.03
N ILE A 480 6.73 11.90 -6.01
CA ILE A 480 6.62 12.52 -4.68
C ILE A 480 8.02 12.69 -4.06
N PHE A 481 8.89 11.68 -4.12
CA PHE A 481 10.26 11.80 -3.65
C PHE A 481 11.07 12.78 -4.49
N LEU A 482 10.87 12.82 -5.80
CA LEU A 482 11.53 13.76 -6.70
C LEU A 482 11.19 15.21 -6.33
N ALA A 483 9.90 15.51 -6.13
CA ALA A 483 9.46 16.83 -5.69
C ALA A 483 10.09 17.27 -4.35
N ALA A 484 10.41 16.32 -3.48
CA ALA A 484 11.04 16.57 -2.20
C ALA A 484 12.59 16.65 -2.26
N GLN A 485 13.22 16.26 -3.37
CA GLN A 485 14.67 16.22 -3.54
C GLN A 485 15.20 17.36 -4.43
N VAL A 486 14.40 17.84 -5.38
CA VAL A 486 14.79 18.97 -6.22
C VAL A 486 14.62 20.30 -5.48
N ASP A 487 15.50 21.26 -5.72
CA ASP A 487 15.42 22.58 -5.09
C ASP A 487 14.15 23.34 -5.48
N ARG A 488 13.73 23.20 -6.74
CA ARG A 488 12.53 23.83 -7.30
C ARG A 488 11.71 22.79 -8.06
N SER A 489 10.47 22.59 -7.63
CA SER A 489 9.58 21.61 -8.21
C SER A 489 8.65 22.20 -9.28
N ASP A 490 8.86 23.47 -9.67
CA ASP A 490 8.00 24.17 -10.65
C ASP A 490 7.86 23.37 -11.94
N ARG A 491 8.99 22.98 -12.56
CA ARG A 491 9.01 22.27 -13.83
C ARG A 491 8.34 20.89 -13.75
N LEU A 492 8.57 20.14 -12.66
CA LEU A 492 7.91 18.86 -12.44
C LEU A 492 6.38 19.02 -12.35
N LEU A 493 5.92 20.01 -11.59
CA LEU A 493 4.48 20.25 -11.41
C LEU A 493 3.81 20.74 -12.71
N GLU A 494 4.50 21.57 -13.49
CA GLU A 494 4.04 22.02 -14.82
C GLU A 494 3.86 20.84 -15.77
N LEU A 495 4.87 19.97 -15.88
CA LEU A 495 4.83 18.76 -16.70
C LEU A 495 3.70 17.79 -16.28
N LEU A 496 3.51 17.61 -14.97
CA LEU A 496 2.37 16.82 -14.47
C LEU A 496 1.03 17.49 -14.82
N GLY A 497 0.97 18.83 -14.79
CA GLY A 497 -0.20 19.58 -15.23
C GLY A 497 -0.48 19.38 -16.72
N GLU A 498 0.55 19.48 -17.57
CA GLU A 498 0.45 19.18 -19.02
C GLU A 498 -0.01 17.74 -19.27
N ALA A 499 0.58 16.75 -18.57
CA ALA A 499 0.19 15.34 -18.67
C ALA A 499 -1.26 15.10 -18.24
N ALA A 500 -1.74 15.82 -17.21
CA ALA A 500 -3.14 15.77 -16.81
C ALA A 500 -4.07 16.29 -17.92
N GLN A 501 -3.76 17.44 -18.51
CA GLN A 501 -4.57 18.01 -19.60
C GLN A 501 -4.64 17.08 -20.81
N GLN A 502 -3.57 16.37 -21.14
CA GLN A 502 -3.53 15.39 -22.23
C GLN A 502 -4.50 14.21 -22.05
N GLN A 503 -4.93 13.91 -20.81
CA GLN A 503 -5.92 12.85 -20.54
C GLN A 503 -7.35 13.26 -20.95
N ILE A 504 -7.65 14.54 -21.04
CA ILE A 504 -9.01 15.03 -21.30
C ILE A 504 -9.18 15.34 -22.80
N GLN A 505 -9.43 14.28 -23.59
CA GLN A 505 -9.57 14.38 -25.04
C GLN A 505 -11.03 14.51 -25.51
N SER A 506 -11.99 14.01 -24.72
CA SER A 506 -13.41 14.03 -25.06
C SER A 506 -14.05 15.38 -24.76
N ASP A 507 -14.85 15.89 -25.71
CA ASP A 507 -15.68 17.11 -25.53
C ASP A 507 -16.62 16.97 -24.33
N ARG A 508 -17.13 15.75 -24.07
CA ARG A 508 -18.02 15.46 -22.94
C ARG A 508 -17.30 15.67 -21.62
N LEU A 509 -16.09 15.14 -21.47
CA LEU A 509 -15.27 15.34 -20.27
C LEU A 509 -14.87 16.81 -20.09
N GLN A 510 -14.52 17.50 -21.17
CA GLN A 510 -14.22 18.93 -21.11
C GLN A 510 -15.43 19.72 -20.62
N ARG A 511 -16.62 19.43 -21.11
CA ARG A 511 -17.88 20.09 -20.68
C ARG A 511 -18.18 19.76 -19.20
N LEU A 512 -18.06 18.49 -18.80
CA LEU A 512 -18.27 18.07 -17.41
C LEU A 512 -17.32 18.80 -16.44
N LEU A 513 -16.03 18.88 -16.75
CA LEU A 513 -15.06 19.58 -15.91
C LEU A 513 -15.26 21.10 -15.94
N THR A 514 -15.58 21.70 -17.11
CA THR A 514 -15.91 23.12 -17.22
C THR A 514 -17.15 23.45 -16.40
N TRP A 515 -18.17 22.58 -16.43
CA TRP A 515 -19.35 22.70 -15.59
C TRP A 515 -19.02 22.77 -14.10
N THR A 516 -18.07 21.97 -13.60
CA THR A 516 -17.67 22.01 -12.17
C THR A 516 -17.21 23.42 -11.76
N ALA A 517 -16.43 24.06 -12.62
CA ALA A 517 -15.99 25.45 -12.38
C ALA A 517 -17.17 26.46 -12.45
N GLN A 518 -18.01 26.37 -13.47
CA GLN A 518 -19.14 27.28 -13.66
C GLN A 518 -20.19 27.18 -12.55
N VAL A 519 -20.48 25.97 -12.09
CA VAL A 519 -21.50 25.73 -11.05
C VAL A 519 -21.03 26.18 -9.66
N THR A 520 -19.72 26.20 -9.41
CA THR A 520 -19.12 26.54 -8.12
C THR A 520 -18.55 27.97 -8.05
N GLN A 521 -18.23 28.61 -9.19
CA GLN A 521 -17.61 29.93 -9.23
C GLN A 521 -18.41 31.01 -8.48
N PRO A 522 -19.76 31.08 -8.58
CA PRO A 522 -20.54 32.10 -7.89
C PRO A 522 -20.73 31.87 -6.40
N SER A 523 -20.13 30.80 -5.83
CA SER A 523 -20.33 30.47 -4.42
C SER A 523 -19.46 31.33 -3.49
N GLN A 524 -20.02 31.75 -2.35
CA GLN A 524 -19.34 32.61 -1.36
C GLN A 524 -18.57 31.84 -0.29
N GLY A 525 -18.56 30.49 -0.32
CA GLY A 525 -17.88 29.67 0.64
C GLY A 525 -16.36 29.90 0.67
N SER A 526 -15.74 29.77 1.85
CA SER A 526 -14.31 30.05 2.12
C SER A 526 -13.34 29.02 1.54
N PHE A 527 -13.85 27.93 0.97
CA PHE A 527 -13.02 26.84 0.45
C PHE A 527 -12.29 27.20 -0.84
N SER A 528 -11.14 26.56 -1.08
CA SER A 528 -10.43 26.77 -2.34
C SER A 528 -11.30 26.36 -3.55
N PRO A 529 -11.11 27.00 -4.70
CA PRO A 529 -11.86 26.65 -5.90
C PRO A 529 -11.73 25.18 -6.31
N VAL A 530 -10.56 24.56 -6.07
CA VAL A 530 -10.33 23.15 -6.38
C VAL A 530 -11.18 22.25 -5.50
N VAL A 531 -11.32 22.56 -4.21
CA VAL A 531 -12.18 21.79 -3.28
C VAL A 531 -13.63 21.81 -3.75
N LYS A 532 -14.15 23.01 -4.08
CA LYS A 532 -15.53 23.16 -4.57
C LYS A 532 -15.77 22.37 -5.85
N ARG A 533 -14.85 22.46 -6.83
CA ARG A 533 -14.92 21.71 -8.09
C ARG A 533 -14.85 20.19 -7.86
N ALA A 534 -13.99 19.74 -6.95
CA ALA A 534 -13.89 18.32 -6.62
C ALA A 534 -15.18 17.77 -5.99
N ILE A 535 -15.83 18.55 -5.13
CA ILE A 535 -17.15 18.21 -4.56
C ILE A 535 -18.22 18.13 -5.66
N ALA A 536 -18.27 19.14 -6.53
CA ALA A 536 -19.23 19.15 -7.64
C ALA A 536 -19.04 17.94 -8.56
N LEU A 537 -17.78 17.59 -8.88
CA LEU A 537 -17.47 16.42 -9.68
C LEU A 537 -17.87 15.13 -8.97
N ALA A 538 -17.60 15.01 -7.68
CA ALA A 538 -18.00 13.83 -6.90
C ALA A 538 -19.52 13.61 -6.93
N ILE A 539 -20.31 14.68 -6.80
CA ILE A 539 -21.78 14.60 -6.91
C ILE A 539 -22.21 14.18 -8.33
N ALA A 540 -21.56 14.71 -9.37
CA ALA A 540 -21.87 14.34 -10.74
C ALA A 540 -21.55 12.84 -11.01
N LEU A 541 -20.42 12.36 -10.51
CA LEU A 541 -20.02 10.95 -10.68
C LEU A 541 -20.90 9.99 -9.89
N ASP A 542 -21.31 10.35 -8.68
CA ASP A 542 -22.31 9.61 -7.92
C ASP A 542 -23.61 9.46 -8.71
N ARG A 543 -24.08 10.55 -9.35
CA ARG A 543 -25.26 10.50 -10.22
C ARG A 543 -25.04 9.71 -11.52
N ALA A 544 -23.81 9.69 -12.04
CA ALA A 544 -23.48 8.87 -13.21
C ALA A 544 -23.55 7.37 -12.89
N LEU A 545 -23.18 6.94 -11.70
CA LEU A 545 -23.30 5.54 -11.25
C LEU A 545 -24.76 5.04 -11.27
N ASP A 546 -25.73 5.90 -10.93
CA ASP A 546 -27.16 5.56 -10.97
C ASP A 546 -27.67 5.28 -12.40
N MET A 547 -26.94 5.71 -13.44
CA MET A 547 -27.36 5.64 -14.84
C MET A 547 -26.73 4.52 -15.64
N THR A 548 -25.62 3.97 -15.17
CA THR A 548 -24.88 2.98 -15.95
C THR A 548 -25.48 1.58 -15.81
N ARG A 549 -25.29 0.76 -16.86
CA ARG A 549 -25.67 -0.66 -16.87
C ARG A 549 -24.46 -1.58 -17.14
N SER A 550 -23.26 -1.01 -17.13
CA SER A 550 -22.02 -1.70 -17.47
C SER A 550 -21.08 -1.76 -16.24
N ILE A 551 -20.79 -2.94 -15.75
CA ILE A 551 -19.89 -3.18 -14.61
C ILE A 551 -18.51 -2.54 -14.82
N VAL A 552 -18.01 -2.49 -16.07
CA VAL A 552 -16.70 -1.90 -16.39
C VAL A 552 -16.73 -0.39 -16.24
N VAL A 553 -17.81 0.26 -16.71
CA VAL A 553 -18.00 1.71 -16.58
C VAL A 553 -18.22 2.08 -15.13
N ASP A 554 -19.05 1.31 -14.40
CA ASP A 554 -19.32 1.52 -12.97
C ASP A 554 -18.03 1.51 -12.16
N GLN A 555 -17.15 0.53 -12.38
CA GLN A 555 -15.86 0.45 -11.69
C GLN A 555 -14.94 1.64 -11.98
N ALA A 556 -14.93 2.15 -13.20
CA ALA A 556 -14.09 3.28 -13.57
C ALA A 556 -14.64 4.59 -12.97
N ILE A 557 -15.96 4.79 -12.99
CA ILE A 557 -16.61 5.95 -12.38
C ILE A 557 -16.45 5.91 -10.85
N ASP A 558 -16.63 4.77 -10.21
CA ASP A 558 -16.43 4.60 -8.76
C ASP A 558 -15.00 4.95 -8.34
N ARG A 559 -13.99 4.53 -9.13
CA ARG A 559 -12.59 4.95 -8.92
C ARG A 559 -12.40 6.46 -9.06
N ALA A 560 -13.01 7.06 -10.08
CA ALA A 560 -12.93 8.51 -10.30
C ALA A 560 -13.62 9.29 -9.16
N LEU A 561 -14.77 8.80 -8.68
CA LEU A 561 -15.47 9.35 -7.52
C LEU A 561 -14.57 9.31 -6.27
N ASN A 562 -13.98 8.17 -5.97
CA ASN A 562 -13.06 8.01 -4.83
C ASN A 562 -11.86 8.97 -4.92
N LEU A 563 -11.25 9.15 -6.10
CA LEU A 563 -10.16 10.10 -6.29
C LEU A 563 -10.60 11.56 -6.13
N SER A 564 -11.83 11.89 -6.55
CA SER A 564 -12.40 13.25 -6.34
C SER A 564 -12.52 13.54 -4.84
N LEU A 565 -12.98 12.57 -4.08
CA LEU A 565 -13.08 12.66 -2.62
C LEU A 565 -11.70 12.72 -1.96
N ASP A 566 -10.75 11.89 -2.39
CA ASP A 566 -9.36 11.95 -1.96
C ASP A 566 -8.72 13.32 -2.20
N LEU A 567 -9.09 13.99 -3.30
CA LEU A 567 -8.61 15.33 -3.60
C LEU A 567 -9.18 16.36 -2.62
N VAL A 568 -10.49 16.29 -2.31
CA VAL A 568 -11.10 17.12 -1.25
C VAL A 568 -10.39 16.92 0.08
N LEU A 569 -10.11 15.66 0.43
CA LEU A 569 -9.44 15.25 1.65
C LEU A 569 -8.05 15.80 1.79
N LEU A 570 -7.29 15.72 0.71
CA LEU A 570 -5.93 16.20 0.69
C LEU A 570 -5.87 17.71 0.86
N LEU A 571 -6.83 18.45 0.27
CA LEU A 571 -6.85 19.91 0.28
C LEU A 571 -7.45 20.50 1.55
N ASP A 572 -8.55 19.95 2.04
CA ASP A 572 -9.25 20.44 3.22
C ASP A 572 -9.86 19.29 4.03
N SER A 573 -9.12 18.89 5.07
CA SER A 573 -9.52 17.78 5.93
C SER A 573 -10.77 18.06 6.77
N GLN A 574 -11.15 19.33 6.97
CA GLN A 574 -12.31 19.71 7.77
C GLN A 574 -13.60 19.61 6.95
N VAL A 575 -13.57 20.13 5.71
CA VAL A 575 -14.69 19.99 4.78
C VAL A 575 -15.00 18.55 4.45
N ALA A 576 -13.96 17.83 4.27
CA ALA A 576 -14.08 16.43 3.96
C ALA A 576 -14.76 15.62 5.07
N LEU A 577 -14.61 16.03 6.33
CA LEU A 577 -15.30 15.47 7.48
C LEU A 577 -16.82 15.68 7.44
N GLU A 578 -17.18 16.88 7.03
CA GLU A 578 -18.57 17.29 6.93
C GLU A 578 -19.27 16.66 5.72
N LEU A 579 -18.51 16.43 4.63
CA LEU A 579 -19.01 15.78 3.40
C LEU A 579 -19.06 14.26 3.46
N GLU A 580 -18.28 13.63 4.33
CA GLU A 580 -18.24 12.17 4.48
C GLU A 580 -19.62 11.57 4.81
N HIS A 581 -20.43 12.30 5.56
CA HIS A 581 -21.81 11.93 5.84
C HIS A 581 -22.78 12.17 4.65
N ILE A 582 -22.32 12.87 3.61
CA ILE A 582 -23.19 13.44 2.58
C ILE A 582 -23.11 12.66 1.25
N ILE A 583 -21.92 12.22 0.84
CA ILE A 583 -21.69 11.71 -0.51
C ILE A 583 -21.65 10.18 -0.57
N LEU A 584 -21.37 9.52 0.57
CA LEU A 584 -21.18 8.07 0.61
C LEU A 584 -22.30 7.30 1.30
N LEU A 585 -23.35 7.95 1.67
CA LEU A 585 -24.55 7.23 2.03
C LEU A 585 -25.14 6.69 0.72
N ASP A 586 -24.80 5.44 0.42
CA ASP A 586 -25.51 4.62 -0.53
C ASP A 586 -27.00 4.96 -0.49
N LEU A 587 -27.59 5.14 -1.63
CA LEU A 587 -29.03 4.98 -1.80
C LEU A 587 -29.33 3.50 -1.53
N ASP A 588 -29.04 3.07 -0.30
CA ASP A 588 -29.36 1.74 0.16
C ASP A 588 -30.88 1.66 0.19
N VAL A 589 -31.43 1.16 -0.89
CA VAL A 589 -32.76 0.60 -0.89
C VAL A 589 -32.65 -0.57 0.07
N GLY A 590 -32.91 -0.30 1.36
CA GLY A 590 -32.89 -1.31 2.41
C GLY A 590 -33.69 -2.53 1.98
N PRO A 591 -33.48 -3.72 2.57
CA PRO A 591 -34.13 -4.99 2.19
C PRO A 591 -35.66 -4.98 2.26
N GLY A 592 -36.31 -3.84 2.17
CA GLY A 592 -37.76 -3.59 2.15
C GLY A 592 -38.22 -2.57 1.12
N GLY A 593 -37.30 -2.05 0.26
CA GLY A 593 -37.72 -1.21 -0.90
C GLY A 593 -38.23 0.20 -0.56
N SER A 594 -37.98 0.76 0.63
CA SER A 594 -38.45 2.11 0.96
C SER A 594 -37.38 3.17 0.66
N PHE A 595 -37.61 3.98 -0.36
CA PHE A 595 -36.81 5.16 -0.69
C PHE A 595 -37.05 6.26 0.36
N ASN A 596 -35.98 6.70 1.04
CA ASN A 596 -36.08 7.75 2.06
C ASN A 596 -35.68 9.11 1.49
N LEU A 597 -36.66 10.01 1.30
CA LEU A 597 -36.45 11.40 0.85
C LEU A 597 -35.67 12.27 1.87
N ASP A 598 -35.51 11.82 3.11
CA ASP A 598 -34.74 12.56 4.12
C ASP A 598 -33.28 12.67 3.71
N PHE A 599 -32.77 11.65 3.06
CA PHE A 599 -31.38 11.62 2.66
C PHE A 599 -30.99 12.70 1.63
N PRO A 600 -31.57 12.75 0.40
CA PRO A 600 -31.24 13.81 -0.57
C PRO A 600 -31.53 15.22 -0.03
N LEU A 601 -32.50 15.38 0.88
CA LEU A 601 -32.79 16.63 1.55
C LEU A 601 -31.65 17.04 2.52
N ASN A 602 -31.13 16.10 3.32
CA ASN A 602 -30.02 16.36 4.24
C ASN A 602 -28.74 16.71 3.48
N VAL A 603 -28.46 16.01 2.37
CA VAL A 603 -27.35 16.35 1.46
C VAL A 603 -27.46 17.78 0.97
N ALA A 604 -28.63 18.19 0.47
CA ALA A 604 -28.85 19.53 -0.05
C ALA A 604 -28.73 20.62 1.06
N LEU A 605 -29.17 20.31 2.29
CA LEU A 605 -29.04 21.21 3.45
C LEU A 605 -27.58 21.42 3.84
N GLU A 606 -26.77 20.37 3.88
CA GLU A 606 -25.36 20.46 4.21
C GLU A 606 -24.56 21.17 3.10
N LEU A 607 -24.79 20.86 1.82
CA LEU A 607 -24.15 21.56 0.71
C LEU A 607 -24.48 23.07 0.73
N LYS A 608 -25.70 23.43 1.16
CA LYS A 608 -26.07 24.83 1.39
C LYS A 608 -25.29 25.42 2.56
N ARG A 609 -25.19 24.71 3.69
CA ARG A 609 -24.43 25.15 4.87
C ARG A 609 -22.96 25.37 4.53
N LEU A 610 -22.37 24.48 3.74
CA LEU A 610 -20.98 24.55 3.28
C LEU A 610 -20.75 25.59 2.19
N GLN A 611 -21.81 26.16 1.63
CA GLN A 611 -21.73 27.13 0.54
C GLN A 611 -20.86 26.67 -0.65
N VAL A 612 -20.96 25.40 -1.01
CA VAL A 612 -20.26 24.84 -2.17
C VAL A 612 -20.85 25.38 -3.48
N PHE A 613 -22.18 25.56 -3.50
CA PHE A 613 -22.94 26.07 -4.61
C PHE A 613 -23.62 27.38 -4.25
N PRO A 614 -24.08 28.17 -5.25
CA PRO A 614 -24.86 29.41 -4.99
C PRO A 614 -26.11 29.12 -4.17
N ASP A 615 -26.34 29.94 -3.14
CA ASP A 615 -27.45 29.79 -2.18
C ASP A 615 -28.81 29.64 -2.82
N GLY A 616 -29.09 30.39 -3.91
CA GLY A 616 -30.37 30.34 -4.63
C GLY A 616 -30.68 28.97 -5.23
N ARG A 617 -29.67 28.28 -5.75
CA ARG A 617 -29.81 26.92 -6.32
C ARG A 617 -30.14 25.89 -5.26
N MET A 618 -29.40 25.92 -4.14
CA MET A 618 -29.63 25.00 -3.03
C MET A 618 -30.97 25.29 -2.32
N ALA A 619 -31.35 26.55 -2.15
CA ALA A 619 -32.63 26.89 -1.57
C ALA A 619 -33.82 26.41 -2.45
N TRP A 620 -33.70 26.55 -3.77
CA TRP A 620 -34.68 26.02 -4.71
C TRP A 620 -34.79 24.47 -4.60
N LEU A 621 -33.66 23.75 -4.63
CA LEU A 621 -33.64 22.30 -4.52
C LEU A 621 -34.27 21.81 -3.21
N ILE A 622 -33.87 22.39 -2.07
CA ILE A 622 -34.41 22.07 -0.75
C ILE A 622 -35.93 22.29 -0.71
N SER A 623 -36.43 23.39 -1.29
CA SER A 623 -37.87 23.67 -1.35
C SER A 623 -38.63 22.62 -2.15
N ARG A 624 -38.09 22.16 -3.29
CA ARG A 624 -38.68 21.12 -4.13
C ARG A 624 -38.65 19.75 -3.47
N LEU A 625 -37.55 19.38 -2.83
CA LEU A 625 -37.44 18.11 -2.09
C LEU A 625 -38.41 18.08 -0.89
N LYS A 626 -38.58 19.19 -0.16
CA LYS A 626 -39.56 19.28 0.91
C LYS A 626 -41.02 19.15 0.37
N ALA A 627 -41.32 19.74 -0.77
CA ALA A 627 -42.62 19.62 -1.42
C ALA A 627 -42.92 18.19 -1.90
N LEU A 628 -41.90 17.45 -2.37
CA LEU A 628 -42.05 16.04 -2.70
C LEU A 628 -42.29 15.19 -1.44
N LYS A 629 -41.55 15.44 -0.35
CA LYS A 629 -41.72 14.73 0.92
C LYS A 629 -43.15 14.91 1.47
N SER A 630 -43.75 16.07 1.34
CA SER A 630 -45.13 16.34 1.83
C SER A 630 -46.22 15.65 1.00
N ARG A 631 -45.92 15.09 -0.17
CA ARG A 631 -46.90 14.38 -1.03
C ARG A 631 -47.05 12.90 -0.74
N GLU A 632 -46.36 12.34 0.30
CA GLU A 632 -46.36 10.91 0.65
C GLU A 632 -46.27 10.01 -0.61
N LEU A 633 -45.35 10.33 -1.51
CA LEU A 633 -45.14 9.54 -2.73
C LEU A 633 -44.70 8.13 -2.32
N GLU A 634 -45.57 7.16 -2.65
CA GLU A 634 -45.20 5.75 -2.58
C GLU A 634 -43.88 5.50 -3.32
N VAL A 635 -43.06 4.65 -2.77
CA VAL A 635 -41.76 4.22 -3.29
C VAL A 635 -41.93 3.63 -4.68
N SER A 636 -41.78 4.47 -5.70
CA SER A 636 -41.85 4.05 -7.08
C SER A 636 -40.57 4.48 -7.83
N SER A 637 -40.22 3.75 -8.86
CA SER A 637 -39.10 4.12 -9.74
C SER A 637 -39.30 5.52 -10.38
N ALA A 638 -40.53 6.00 -10.39
CA ALA A 638 -40.88 7.36 -10.85
C ALA A 638 -40.43 8.45 -9.85
N GLY A 639 -40.57 8.21 -8.54
CA GLY A 639 -40.12 9.14 -7.50
C GLY A 639 -38.59 9.30 -7.46
N ILE A 640 -37.85 8.22 -7.66
CA ILE A 640 -36.38 8.27 -7.77
C ILE A 640 -35.96 9.13 -8.97
N LYS A 641 -36.58 8.92 -10.12
CA LYS A 641 -36.31 9.73 -11.35
C LYS A 641 -36.66 11.21 -11.16
N GLU A 642 -37.72 11.51 -10.41
CA GLU A 642 -38.10 12.89 -10.11
C GLU A 642 -37.03 13.58 -9.23
N VAL A 643 -36.56 12.94 -8.18
CA VAL A 643 -35.47 13.43 -7.32
C VAL A 643 -34.20 13.64 -8.13
N PHE A 644 -33.82 12.68 -8.96
CA PHE A 644 -32.69 12.78 -9.85
C PHE A 644 -32.80 13.99 -10.80
N SER A 645 -33.95 14.15 -11.43
CA SER A 645 -34.23 15.30 -12.32
C SER A 645 -34.12 16.64 -11.59
N LEU A 646 -34.59 16.75 -10.33
CA LEU A 646 -34.45 17.94 -9.52
C LEU A 646 -32.98 18.30 -9.22
N TRP A 647 -32.15 17.33 -8.96
CA TRP A 647 -30.70 17.54 -8.78
C TRP A 647 -30.04 18.03 -10.04
N LEU A 648 -30.30 17.42 -11.20
CA LEU A 648 -29.78 17.87 -12.49
C LEU A 648 -30.20 19.31 -12.79
N GLN A 649 -31.47 19.64 -12.56
CA GLN A 649 -32.00 20.99 -12.80
C GLN A 649 -31.40 22.03 -11.85
N ALA A 650 -31.28 21.72 -10.54
CA ALA A 650 -30.70 22.62 -9.55
C ALA A 650 -29.23 22.94 -9.84
N LEU A 651 -28.47 21.94 -10.27
CA LEU A 651 -27.06 22.09 -10.59
C LEU A 651 -26.79 22.49 -12.04
N ASN A 652 -27.83 22.60 -12.88
CA ASN A 652 -27.70 22.86 -14.31
C ASN A 652 -26.74 21.85 -14.98
N LEU A 653 -26.91 20.56 -14.62
CA LEU A 653 -26.11 19.46 -15.09
C LEU A 653 -26.87 18.68 -16.17
N GLU A 654 -26.31 18.56 -17.34
CA GLU A 654 -26.92 17.81 -18.43
C GLU A 654 -26.69 16.32 -18.28
N GLU A 655 -27.75 15.53 -18.39
CA GLU A 655 -27.73 14.07 -18.29
C GLU A 655 -26.75 13.43 -19.28
N GLU A 656 -26.62 14.01 -20.50
CA GLU A 656 -25.70 13.51 -21.53
C GLU A 656 -24.22 13.56 -21.11
N TRP A 657 -23.85 14.50 -20.23
CA TRP A 657 -22.46 14.57 -19.72
C TRP A 657 -22.12 13.46 -18.74
N LEU A 658 -23.13 12.82 -18.13
CA LEU A 658 -22.98 11.72 -17.18
C LEU A 658 -22.89 10.35 -17.85
N LYS A 659 -23.27 10.22 -19.13
CA LYS A 659 -23.23 8.97 -19.90
C LYS A 659 -21.83 8.72 -20.46
N LEU A 660 -20.88 8.43 -19.55
CA LEU A 660 -19.48 8.20 -19.92
C LEU A 660 -19.31 6.86 -20.63
N SER A 661 -18.47 6.84 -21.68
CA SER A 661 -17.97 5.60 -22.25
C SER A 661 -16.91 4.97 -21.33
N PRO A 662 -16.57 3.68 -21.51
CA PRO A 662 -15.47 3.05 -20.76
C PRO A 662 -14.15 3.82 -20.91
N GLU A 663 -13.85 4.30 -22.10
CA GLU A 663 -12.64 5.07 -22.40
C GLU A 663 -12.66 6.42 -21.69
N GLU A 664 -13.79 7.14 -21.74
CA GLU A 664 -13.95 8.42 -21.05
C GLU A 664 -13.85 8.28 -19.53
N ALA A 665 -14.46 7.26 -18.96
CA ALA A 665 -14.37 6.98 -17.53
C ALA A 665 -12.89 6.67 -17.12
N GLN A 666 -12.15 5.94 -17.96
CA GLN A 666 -10.72 5.67 -17.73
C GLN A 666 -9.85 6.94 -17.90
N GLN A 667 -10.12 7.77 -18.89
CA GLN A 667 -9.45 9.07 -19.08
C GLN A 667 -9.65 9.98 -17.85
N LEU A 668 -10.88 10.08 -17.35
CA LEU A 668 -11.19 10.85 -16.15
C LEU A 668 -10.47 10.31 -14.92
N TYR A 669 -10.42 8.99 -14.75
CA TYR A 669 -9.68 8.36 -13.68
C TYR A 669 -8.18 8.71 -13.72
N HIS A 670 -7.52 8.62 -14.88
CA HIS A 670 -6.12 8.98 -15.04
C HIS A 670 -5.87 10.47 -14.79
N TYR A 671 -6.77 11.32 -15.27
CA TYR A 671 -6.72 12.76 -15.00
C TYR A 671 -6.72 13.06 -13.49
N LEU A 672 -7.67 12.47 -12.76
CA LEU A 672 -7.79 12.67 -11.31
C LEU A 672 -6.59 12.08 -10.54
N GLN A 673 -6.03 10.98 -11.00
CA GLN A 673 -4.78 10.43 -10.44
C GLN A 673 -3.65 11.45 -10.50
N ILE A 674 -3.45 12.09 -11.67
CA ILE A 674 -2.39 13.10 -11.84
C ILE A 674 -2.71 14.35 -11.02
N CYS A 675 -3.95 14.81 -10.96
CA CYS A 675 -4.35 15.93 -10.11
C CYS A 675 -4.04 15.67 -8.62
N LEU A 676 -4.31 14.47 -8.15
CA LEU A 676 -3.98 14.06 -6.78
C LEU A 676 -2.46 13.99 -6.56
N LEU A 677 -1.72 13.49 -7.55
CA LEU A 677 -0.26 13.43 -7.53
C LEU A 677 0.35 14.84 -7.44
N ILE A 678 -0.13 15.81 -8.23
CA ILE A 678 0.29 17.22 -8.18
C ILE A 678 0.14 17.76 -6.75
N GLN A 679 -0.99 17.51 -6.09
CA GLN A 679 -1.23 17.97 -4.72
C GLN A 679 -0.28 17.30 -3.71
N ARG A 680 -0.02 16.01 -3.87
CA ARG A 680 0.94 15.28 -3.03
C ARG A 680 2.37 15.79 -3.21
N CYS A 681 2.81 16.00 -4.44
CA CYS A 681 4.10 16.59 -4.77
C CYS A 681 4.24 18.00 -4.18
N ARG A 682 3.21 18.84 -4.31
CA ARG A 682 3.19 20.21 -3.74
C ARG A 682 3.40 20.22 -2.22
N ARG A 683 2.81 19.25 -1.51
CA ARG A 683 2.94 19.15 -0.04
C ARG A 683 4.35 18.87 0.46
N VAL A 684 5.14 18.11 -0.32
CA VAL A 684 6.49 17.69 0.05
C VAL A 684 7.57 18.53 -0.63
N ALA A 685 7.23 19.29 -1.66
CA ALA A 685 8.13 20.13 -2.43
C ALA A 685 8.89 21.10 -1.52
N VAL A 686 10.20 21.22 -1.75
CA VAL A 686 11.06 22.17 -1.05
C VAL A 686 10.62 23.58 -1.38
N ARG A 687 10.46 23.87 -2.67
CA ARG A 687 10.13 25.20 -3.17
C ARG A 687 9.28 25.10 -4.44
N VAL A 688 8.19 25.88 -4.46
CA VAL A 688 7.34 26.10 -5.64
C VAL A 688 7.01 27.57 -5.73
N SER A 689 7.12 28.16 -6.92
CA SER A 689 6.79 29.57 -7.13
C SER A 689 5.29 29.79 -6.95
N ARG A 690 4.93 30.97 -6.43
CA ARG A 690 3.52 31.36 -6.29
C ARG A 690 2.81 31.39 -7.64
N GLN A 691 3.47 31.86 -8.66
CA GLN A 691 2.94 31.98 -10.01
C GLN A 691 2.58 30.61 -10.60
N THR A 692 3.53 29.65 -10.57
CA THR A 692 3.28 28.26 -11.04
C THR A 692 2.11 27.62 -10.29
N TRP A 693 2.09 27.81 -8.95
CA TRP A 693 1.01 27.23 -8.17
C TRP A 693 -0.37 27.80 -8.48
N GLU A 694 -0.49 29.13 -8.55
CA GLU A 694 -1.75 29.81 -8.89
C GLU A 694 -2.26 29.40 -10.28
N GLN A 695 -1.34 29.22 -11.25
CA GLN A 695 -1.68 28.74 -12.58
C GLN A 695 -2.22 27.30 -12.54
N LEU A 696 -1.52 26.39 -11.88
CA LEU A 696 -1.95 24.98 -11.75
C LEU A 696 -3.27 24.86 -10.99
N GLU A 697 -3.45 25.61 -9.91
CA GLU A 697 -4.69 25.61 -9.14
C GLU A 697 -5.91 26.04 -9.96
N ARG A 698 -5.72 26.97 -10.90
CA ARG A 698 -6.77 27.35 -11.86
C ARG A 698 -7.11 26.23 -12.84
N GLN A 699 -6.12 25.47 -13.27
CA GLN A 699 -6.27 24.40 -14.27
C GLN A 699 -6.82 23.09 -13.67
N ILE A 700 -6.54 22.79 -12.40
CA ILE A 700 -7.03 21.57 -11.77
C ILE A 700 -8.56 21.54 -11.74
N LEU A 701 -9.16 20.52 -12.31
CA LEU A 701 -10.60 20.34 -12.53
C LEU A 701 -11.25 21.48 -13.37
N CYS A 702 -10.44 22.13 -14.21
CA CYS A 702 -10.89 23.12 -15.18
C CYS A 702 -9.92 23.16 -16.37
N PRO A 703 -10.05 22.26 -17.37
CA PRO A 703 -9.08 22.11 -18.45
C PRO A 703 -8.97 23.35 -19.35
N ASN A 704 -10.02 24.14 -19.45
CA ASN A 704 -10.07 25.39 -20.23
C ASN A 704 -10.51 26.56 -19.35
N PRO A 705 -9.65 27.08 -18.45
CA PRO A 705 -10.01 28.28 -17.68
C PRO A 705 -10.22 29.44 -18.65
N SER A 706 -11.40 30.07 -18.59
CA SER A 706 -11.64 31.31 -19.35
C SER A 706 -10.54 32.30 -19.01
N PRO A 707 -9.96 33.00 -20.00
CA PRO A 707 -9.08 34.14 -19.71
C PRO A 707 -9.86 35.15 -18.88
N LEU A 708 -9.29 35.52 -17.73
CA LEU A 708 -9.83 36.60 -16.86
C LEU A 708 -9.65 37.95 -17.54
#